data_af954c645ad099e9851acd13ec82d2ff
#
_entry.id   af954c645ad099e9851acd13ec82d2ff
#
_cell.length_a   1.000
_cell.length_b   1.000
_cell.length_c   1.000
_cell.angle_alpha   90.00
_cell.angle_beta   90.00
_cell.angle_gamma   90.00
#
_symmetry.space_group_name_H-M   'P 1'
#
loop_
_entity.id
_entity.type
_entity.pdbx_description
1 polymer ?
#
loop_
_entity_poly.entity_id
_entity_poly.type
_entity_poly.pdbx_seq_one_letter_code
_entity_poly.pdbx_strand_id
1 'polypeptide(L)'
;MEYAIKEIARVIGAKTNQLLDDTVSLLLTDSRRLSFPEKSLFFALKTKTNDGHRYIQELYKLRVRNFVVSDMLPEFESMKDANFLIVKDTLRALQKLATHHRKQFNIPVIGITGSNGKTIVKEFLYQLLHNEFNIVRSPRSYNSQLGVPLSVWQMSEKNTLGIFEAGISQPDEMERLQPIIAPTIGIITNIGEAHQENFLSSNQKCMEKLTLFNDCEAIIYDGDDLFIANCIESACLSHKAIAWSRTDSEAPLFIESIDKKEFETIIHCTLLGFNRVVTIPFTDDASIENVIHCMAVMLYLKPTSVNDVTKFLHLEPVAMRLDVKQGINNCLLINDTYNSDINSLDIALDFQQSRRVGKQLKSTLILSDILQSGTLPKSLYKKVADLVRRKKIDRIIGIGRDLKEYASVFEIEKEFYTTTEEFIKSPSFKKFKDELILIKGSRHFHFEQISELLEKKVHETILEVNLDAIVHNFNQYRSKLKPETKMVCMVKAFGYGAGSYELAKTLQEHRCDYLAVAVADEGAELRKEGISIPIIVMNPEFSSFNALFENHLEPEVYSFRLLDAMIRETERRGITSYPIHIKIDTGMHRLGFQPEDVPAICERLIAQSGVIARSVFSHLAGSDSYVFDDFTHQQLDKFTKAAGELESGLEYKVIKHILNSAGIERFAAYQMDMVRLGIGLYGVSASGQKGLRNVSTLKTTILQIQNVPAGDSIGYSRMSYVKRDSRIAIIPIGYADGLDRHFSNGGGEVLINGQRCPIIGNICMDACMIDVTDTHAQEGDAVIIFGDELPVSELSDKLKTIPYEILTSISPRVKRVYFRE
;
A
#
# COMPACT_ATOMS: atom_id res chain seq x y z
N MET A 1 -0.56 20.62 -8.46
CA MET A 1 -1.14 21.96 -8.68
C MET A 1 -1.33 22.62 -7.31
N GLU A 2 -0.99 23.91 -7.17
CA GLU A 2 -1.18 24.67 -5.94
C GLU A 2 -2.29 25.69 -6.16
N TYR A 3 -3.09 25.95 -5.11
CA TYR A 3 -4.19 26.90 -5.13
C TYR A 3 -3.99 27.95 -4.06
N ALA A 4 -4.22 29.22 -4.40
CA ALA A 4 -4.23 30.29 -3.41
C ALA A 4 -5.41 30.12 -2.45
N ILE A 5 -5.19 30.34 -1.16
CA ILE A 5 -6.23 30.17 -0.14
C ILE A 5 -7.46 31.08 -0.40
N LYS A 6 -7.24 32.26 -0.99
CA LYS A 6 -8.31 33.18 -1.42
C LYS A 6 -9.20 32.60 -2.52
N GLU A 7 -8.59 31.87 -3.46
CA GLU A 7 -9.31 31.15 -4.52
C GLU A 7 -10.15 30.03 -3.91
N ILE A 8 -9.54 29.22 -3.03
CA ILE A 8 -10.23 28.15 -2.32
C ILE A 8 -11.44 28.69 -1.57
N ALA A 9 -11.27 29.76 -0.79
CA ALA A 9 -12.35 30.40 -0.04
C ALA A 9 -13.54 30.78 -0.94
N ARG A 10 -13.24 31.37 -2.11
CA ARG A 10 -14.27 31.73 -3.11
C ARG A 10 -14.98 30.47 -3.67
N VAL A 11 -14.23 29.46 -4.06
CA VAL A 11 -14.77 28.21 -4.65
C VAL A 11 -15.71 27.49 -3.69
N ILE A 12 -15.31 27.37 -2.42
CA ILE A 12 -16.14 26.66 -1.43
C ILE A 12 -17.24 27.55 -0.83
N GLY A 13 -17.22 28.84 -1.10
CA GLY A 13 -18.16 29.82 -0.55
C GLY A 13 -17.99 30.03 0.95
N ALA A 14 -16.75 30.07 1.42
CA ALA A 14 -16.43 30.23 2.83
C ALA A 14 -16.60 31.69 3.29
N LYS A 15 -17.07 31.88 4.52
CA LYS A 15 -16.95 33.13 5.26
C LYS A 15 -15.59 33.19 5.93
N THR A 16 -14.94 34.33 5.88
CA THR A 16 -13.59 34.51 6.43
C THR A 16 -13.53 35.89 7.11
N ASN A 17 -12.90 35.97 8.27
CA ASN A 17 -12.69 37.24 8.96
C ASN A 17 -11.44 37.95 8.44
N GLN A 18 -10.38 37.20 8.21
CA GLN A 18 -9.10 37.66 7.64
C GLN A 18 -8.45 36.47 6.91
N LEU A 19 -7.89 36.72 5.72
CA LEU A 19 -7.12 35.71 4.98
C LEU A 19 -5.68 36.19 4.85
N LEU A 20 -4.78 35.38 5.34
CA LEU A 20 -3.35 35.49 5.07
C LEU A 20 -3.06 34.89 3.70
N ASP A 21 -2.12 35.51 2.99
CA ASP A 21 -1.68 34.95 1.68
C ASP A 21 -0.93 33.62 1.90
N ASP A 22 -1.49 32.58 1.37
CA ASP A 22 -0.93 31.21 1.45
C ASP A 22 -1.38 30.38 0.26
N THR A 23 -0.67 29.27 0.00
CA THR A 23 -0.99 28.32 -1.06
C THR A 23 -1.12 26.90 -0.51
N VAL A 24 -2.08 26.15 -1.04
CA VAL A 24 -2.41 24.79 -0.64
C VAL A 24 -2.29 23.85 -1.82
N SER A 25 -1.69 22.69 -1.61
CA SER A 25 -1.63 21.59 -2.59
C SER A 25 -2.20 20.28 -2.05
N LEU A 26 -2.39 20.17 -0.74
CA LEU A 26 -2.82 18.96 -0.06
C LEU A 26 -4.12 19.15 0.70
N LEU A 27 -5.03 18.18 0.55
CA LEU A 27 -6.25 18.11 1.36
C LEU A 27 -6.05 17.07 2.47
N LEU A 28 -6.29 17.51 3.70
CA LEU A 28 -6.16 16.68 4.89
C LEU A 28 -7.54 16.52 5.55
N THR A 29 -7.97 15.30 5.77
CA THR A 29 -9.23 14.95 6.43
C THR A 29 -9.03 14.03 7.66
N ASP A 30 -7.79 13.55 7.86
CA ASP A 30 -7.37 12.71 8.98
C ASP A 30 -6.02 13.25 9.48
N SER A 31 -5.97 13.73 10.73
CA SER A 31 -4.78 14.32 11.34
C SER A 31 -3.56 13.39 11.33
N ARG A 32 -3.79 12.07 11.38
CA ARG A 32 -2.74 11.04 11.36
C ARG A 32 -2.00 10.96 10.02
N ARG A 33 -2.60 11.51 8.95
CA ARG A 33 -2.06 11.50 7.57
C ARG A 33 -1.34 12.80 7.18
N LEU A 34 -1.02 13.63 8.15
CA LEU A 34 -0.31 14.88 7.92
C LEU A 34 1.08 14.60 7.34
N SER A 35 1.38 15.16 6.15
CA SER A 35 2.68 14.98 5.47
C SER A 35 3.40 16.31 5.17
N PHE A 36 2.68 17.36 4.85
CA PHE A 36 3.22 18.67 4.53
C PHE A 36 2.38 19.74 5.23
N PRO A 37 2.68 20.07 6.49
CA PRO A 37 1.84 20.93 7.29
C PRO A 37 1.52 22.28 6.61
N GLU A 38 2.56 22.95 6.09
CA GLU A 38 2.43 24.30 5.50
C GLU A 38 1.69 24.32 4.17
N LYS A 39 1.57 23.15 3.46
CA LYS A 39 0.84 23.02 2.19
C LYS A 39 -0.52 22.34 2.34
N SER A 40 -0.91 22.03 3.58
CA SER A 40 -2.13 21.29 3.87
C SER A 40 -3.31 22.21 4.19
N LEU A 41 -4.46 21.86 3.65
CA LEU A 41 -5.77 22.38 4.04
C LEU A 41 -6.52 21.29 4.80
N PHE A 42 -6.72 21.48 6.08
CA PHE A 42 -7.46 20.51 6.91
C PHE A 42 -8.96 20.79 6.88
N PHE A 43 -9.72 19.75 6.55
CA PHE A 43 -11.19 19.76 6.62
C PHE A 43 -11.64 19.14 7.93
N ALA A 44 -12.17 19.94 8.85
CA ALA A 44 -12.74 19.45 10.12
C ALA A 44 -14.09 18.77 9.88
N LEU A 45 -14.06 17.53 9.42
CA LEU A 45 -15.26 16.75 9.12
C LEU A 45 -15.98 16.36 10.39
N LYS A 46 -17.32 16.48 10.38
CA LYS A 46 -18.20 16.10 11.48
C LYS A 46 -19.02 14.89 11.09
N THR A 47 -18.92 13.82 11.85
CA THR A 47 -19.67 12.56 11.67
C THR A 47 -20.48 12.25 12.92
N LYS A 48 -21.29 11.19 12.90
CA LYS A 48 -22.07 10.77 14.08
C LYS A 48 -21.19 10.40 15.29
N THR A 49 -19.98 9.94 15.05
CA THR A 49 -19.07 9.38 16.07
C THR A 49 -17.81 10.20 16.28
N ASN A 50 -17.47 11.13 15.39
CA ASN A 50 -16.23 11.90 15.46
C ASN A 50 -16.43 13.33 14.98
N ASP A 51 -15.73 14.29 15.63
CA ASP A 51 -15.71 15.71 15.27
C ASP A 51 -14.26 16.14 15.03
N GLY A 52 -13.97 16.49 13.76
CA GLY A 52 -12.64 16.90 13.31
C GLY A 52 -12.11 18.19 13.96
N HIS A 53 -12.99 19.06 14.49
CA HIS A 53 -12.58 20.31 15.13
C HIS A 53 -11.64 20.10 16.33
N ARG A 54 -11.78 18.97 17.04
CA ARG A 54 -10.94 18.62 18.19
C ARG A 54 -9.44 18.44 17.86
N TYR A 55 -9.11 18.21 16.59
CA TYR A 55 -7.73 17.97 16.15
C TYR A 55 -7.02 19.26 15.68
N ILE A 56 -7.74 20.37 15.57
CA ILE A 56 -7.20 21.62 15.02
C ILE A 56 -6.05 22.16 15.87
N GLN A 57 -6.17 22.10 17.19
CA GLN A 57 -5.15 22.60 18.12
C GLN A 57 -3.83 21.82 18.00
N GLU A 58 -3.90 20.49 17.82
CA GLU A 58 -2.75 19.63 17.59
C GLU A 58 -2.12 19.93 16.22
N LEU A 59 -2.93 19.99 15.15
CA LEU A 59 -2.48 20.29 13.80
C LEU A 59 -1.85 21.69 13.70
N TYR A 60 -2.38 22.68 14.41
CA TYR A 60 -1.79 24.00 14.49
C TYR A 60 -0.39 23.99 15.14
N LYS A 61 -0.18 23.22 16.22
CA LYS A 61 1.14 23.00 16.82
C LYS A 61 2.11 22.31 15.85
N LEU A 62 1.59 21.47 14.96
CA LEU A 62 2.34 20.81 13.89
C LEU A 62 2.51 21.68 12.64
N ARG A 63 2.26 23.01 12.72
CA ARG A 63 2.41 24.02 11.66
C ARG A 63 1.38 23.97 10.52
N VAL A 64 0.27 23.28 10.66
CA VAL A 64 -0.86 23.49 9.73
C VAL A 64 -1.42 24.90 9.97
N ARG A 65 -1.70 25.62 8.90
CA ARG A 65 -2.17 27.03 8.96
C ARG A 65 -3.50 27.24 8.24
N ASN A 66 -4.01 26.26 7.51
CA ASN A 66 -5.23 26.41 6.73
C ASN A 66 -6.27 25.36 7.17
N PHE A 67 -7.44 25.85 7.60
CA PHE A 67 -8.51 25.02 8.17
C PHE A 67 -9.85 25.36 7.54
N VAL A 68 -10.62 24.31 7.15
CA VAL A 68 -12.04 24.43 6.78
C VAL A 68 -12.87 23.91 7.94
N VAL A 69 -13.71 24.76 8.51
CA VAL A 69 -14.48 24.48 9.73
C VAL A 69 -15.97 24.75 9.53
N SER A 70 -16.84 24.04 10.26
CA SER A 70 -18.26 24.38 10.32
C SER A 70 -18.58 25.32 11.49
N ASP A 71 -17.79 25.26 12.55
CA ASP A 71 -17.98 25.98 13.78
C ASP A 71 -16.67 26.68 14.18
N MET A 72 -16.75 28.00 14.49
CA MET A 72 -15.61 28.74 15.00
C MET A 72 -15.61 28.65 16.51
N LEU A 73 -14.69 27.88 17.09
CA LEU A 73 -14.57 27.74 18.53
C LEU A 73 -13.73 28.89 19.13
N PRO A 74 -13.99 29.35 20.37
CA PRO A 74 -13.25 30.44 21.00
C PRO A 74 -11.73 30.24 21.06
N GLU A 75 -11.29 29.01 21.20
CA GLU A 75 -9.86 28.64 21.21
C GLU A 75 -9.14 28.90 19.89
N PHE A 76 -9.85 28.93 18.76
CA PHE A 76 -9.26 29.22 17.45
C PHE A 76 -8.96 30.71 17.24
N GLU A 77 -9.60 31.61 17.98
CA GLU A 77 -9.38 33.07 17.90
C GLU A 77 -7.96 33.47 18.30
N SER A 78 -7.29 32.66 19.09
CA SER A 78 -5.89 32.87 19.49
C SER A 78 -4.88 32.57 18.38
N MET A 79 -5.26 31.82 17.33
CA MET A 79 -4.41 31.34 16.23
C MET A 79 -4.33 32.39 15.10
N LYS A 80 -3.75 33.57 15.38
CA LYS A 80 -3.75 34.73 14.49
C LYS A 80 -3.00 34.54 13.16
N ASP A 81 -2.09 33.55 13.09
CA ASP A 81 -1.30 33.19 11.90
C ASP A 81 -1.90 32.02 11.13
N ALA A 82 -3.18 31.68 11.34
CA ALA A 82 -3.92 30.64 10.64
C ALA A 82 -5.15 31.19 9.89
N ASN A 83 -5.44 30.57 8.76
CA ASN A 83 -6.64 30.83 7.95
C ASN A 83 -7.77 29.88 8.36
N PHE A 84 -8.91 30.44 8.73
CA PHE A 84 -10.13 29.68 9.02
C PHE A 84 -11.20 30.00 7.95
N LEU A 85 -11.52 28.99 7.16
CA LEU A 85 -12.55 29.00 6.12
C LEU A 85 -13.85 28.44 6.71
N ILE A 86 -14.79 29.30 7.08
CA ILE A 86 -16.02 28.91 7.76
C ILE A 86 -17.08 28.55 6.72
N VAL A 87 -17.59 27.33 6.75
CA VAL A 87 -18.59 26.79 5.82
C VAL A 87 -19.75 26.13 6.58
N LYS A 88 -20.90 25.98 5.95
CA LYS A 88 -22.04 25.26 6.57
C LYS A 88 -21.81 23.75 6.68
N ASP A 89 -21.10 23.18 5.72
CA ASP A 89 -20.85 21.74 5.61
C ASP A 89 -19.45 21.53 5.01
N THR A 90 -18.56 20.99 5.82
CA THR A 90 -17.14 20.77 5.46
C THR A 90 -16.97 19.70 4.40
N LEU A 91 -17.85 18.66 4.36
CA LEU A 91 -17.83 17.64 3.32
C LEU A 91 -18.26 18.23 1.96
N ARG A 92 -19.31 19.02 1.96
CA ARG A 92 -19.76 19.73 0.74
C ARG A 92 -18.72 20.72 0.23
N ALA A 93 -18.00 21.39 1.13
CA ALA A 93 -16.88 22.26 0.75
C ALA A 93 -15.77 21.47 0.07
N LEU A 94 -15.39 20.31 0.61
CA LEU A 94 -14.43 19.39 0.01
C LEU A 94 -14.86 18.95 -1.41
N GLN A 95 -16.12 18.56 -1.55
CA GLN A 95 -16.71 18.14 -2.83
C GLN A 95 -16.69 19.27 -3.88
N LYS A 96 -17.06 20.49 -3.50
CA LYS A 96 -16.99 21.66 -4.38
C LYS A 96 -15.56 21.95 -4.84
N LEU A 97 -14.59 21.88 -3.92
CA LEU A 97 -13.20 22.10 -4.24
C LEU A 97 -12.67 21.04 -5.21
N ALA A 98 -12.99 19.78 -4.98
CA ALA A 98 -12.62 18.69 -5.88
C ALA A 98 -13.28 18.82 -7.26
N THR A 99 -14.54 19.25 -7.33
CA THR A 99 -15.22 19.56 -8.60
C THR A 99 -14.52 20.70 -9.36
N HIS A 100 -14.09 21.74 -8.64
CA HIS A 100 -13.31 22.83 -9.26
C HIS A 100 -11.97 22.33 -9.80
N HIS A 101 -11.28 21.50 -9.02
CA HIS A 101 -10.00 20.88 -9.44
C HIS A 101 -10.18 20.00 -10.67
N ARG A 102 -11.21 19.13 -10.72
CA ARG A 102 -11.53 18.28 -11.89
C ARG A 102 -11.67 19.06 -13.19
N LYS A 103 -12.30 20.23 -13.12
CA LYS A 103 -12.55 21.10 -14.28
C LYS A 103 -11.28 21.69 -14.91
N GLN A 104 -10.14 21.64 -14.23
CA GLN A 104 -8.86 22.11 -14.79
C GLN A 104 -8.25 21.14 -15.80
N PHE A 105 -8.77 19.91 -15.90
CA PHE A 105 -8.19 18.84 -16.70
C PHE A 105 -9.13 18.40 -17.81
N ASN A 106 -8.65 18.47 -19.06
CA ASN A 106 -9.37 17.99 -20.25
C ASN A 106 -8.75 16.68 -20.75
N ILE A 107 -8.85 15.63 -19.92
CA ILE A 107 -8.39 14.26 -20.22
C ILE A 107 -9.56 13.29 -20.18
N PRO A 108 -9.50 12.15 -20.88
CA PRO A 108 -10.47 11.08 -20.71
C PRO A 108 -10.54 10.62 -19.26
N VAL A 109 -11.75 10.40 -18.75
CA VAL A 109 -11.99 9.89 -17.39
C VAL A 109 -12.99 8.75 -17.45
N ILE A 110 -12.58 7.60 -16.96
CA ILE A 110 -13.42 6.42 -16.80
C ILE A 110 -14.05 6.45 -15.41
N GLY A 111 -15.38 6.49 -15.36
CA GLY A 111 -16.17 6.39 -14.14
C GLY A 111 -16.79 4.99 -14.01
N ILE A 112 -16.49 4.30 -12.92
CA ILE A 112 -16.93 2.92 -12.71
C ILE A 112 -17.92 2.87 -11.55
N THR A 113 -19.14 2.36 -11.81
CA THR A 113 -20.14 2.08 -10.77
C THR A 113 -20.68 0.65 -10.92
N GLY A 114 -21.47 0.23 -9.94
CA GLY A 114 -22.05 -1.11 -9.86
C GLY A 114 -22.07 -1.60 -8.43
N SER A 115 -22.58 -2.79 -8.19
CA SER A 115 -22.57 -3.39 -6.86
C SER A 115 -21.24 -4.06 -6.56
N ASN A 116 -20.74 -4.92 -7.43
CA ASN A 116 -19.50 -5.66 -7.34
C ASN A 116 -18.59 -5.39 -8.55
N GLY A 117 -17.33 -5.80 -8.50
CA GLY A 117 -16.39 -5.73 -9.62
C GLY A 117 -15.67 -4.38 -9.83
N LYS A 118 -16.16 -3.24 -9.31
CA LYS A 118 -15.61 -1.89 -9.55
C LYS A 118 -14.09 -1.80 -9.39
N THR A 119 -13.59 -2.25 -8.24
CA THR A 119 -12.15 -2.19 -7.92
C THR A 119 -11.34 -3.12 -8.82
N ILE A 120 -11.89 -4.28 -9.16
CA ILE A 120 -11.24 -5.25 -10.05
C ILE A 120 -11.12 -4.66 -11.46
N VAL A 121 -12.19 -4.12 -12.02
CA VAL A 121 -12.21 -3.46 -13.34
C VAL A 121 -11.22 -2.29 -13.36
N LYS A 122 -11.20 -1.45 -12.32
CA LYS A 122 -10.24 -0.34 -12.20
C LYS A 122 -8.77 -0.83 -12.23
N GLU A 123 -8.45 -1.85 -11.44
CA GLU A 123 -7.07 -2.37 -11.38
C GLU A 123 -6.68 -3.12 -12.66
N PHE A 124 -7.60 -3.87 -13.27
CA PHE A 124 -7.34 -4.51 -14.57
C PHE A 124 -7.13 -3.48 -15.68
N LEU A 125 -7.94 -2.43 -15.74
CA LEU A 125 -7.72 -1.33 -16.69
C LEU A 125 -6.36 -0.65 -16.46
N TYR A 126 -5.95 -0.48 -15.20
CA TYR A 126 -4.63 0.04 -14.91
C TYR A 126 -3.53 -0.88 -15.42
N GLN A 127 -3.60 -2.19 -15.15
CA GLN A 127 -2.62 -3.17 -15.63
C GLN A 127 -2.54 -3.20 -17.17
N LEU A 128 -3.67 -3.08 -17.85
CA LEU A 128 -3.74 -3.13 -19.32
C LEU A 128 -3.27 -1.85 -20.02
N LEU A 129 -3.42 -0.67 -19.36
CA LEU A 129 -3.26 0.63 -20.01
C LEU A 129 -2.08 1.47 -19.48
N HIS A 130 -1.44 1.10 -18.37
CA HIS A 130 -0.41 1.94 -17.73
C HIS A 130 0.84 2.19 -18.58
N ASN A 131 1.13 1.33 -19.55
CA ASN A 131 2.23 1.52 -20.51
C ASN A 131 1.91 2.55 -21.61
N GLU A 132 0.63 2.85 -21.81
CA GLU A 132 0.17 3.76 -22.86
C GLU A 132 -0.30 5.10 -22.33
N PHE A 133 -0.74 5.14 -21.07
CA PHE A 133 -1.27 6.33 -20.39
C PHE A 133 -0.61 6.57 -19.04
N ASN A 134 -0.41 7.84 -18.71
CA ASN A 134 -0.10 8.23 -17.34
C ASN A 134 -1.39 8.32 -16.55
N ILE A 135 -1.71 7.25 -15.80
CA ILE A 135 -3.02 7.04 -15.19
C ILE A 135 -3.05 7.58 -13.75
N VAL A 136 -4.05 8.40 -13.45
CA VAL A 136 -4.48 8.68 -12.07
C VAL A 136 -5.71 7.83 -11.77
N ARG A 137 -5.75 7.17 -10.60
CA ARG A 137 -6.88 6.32 -10.21
C ARG A 137 -7.22 6.41 -8.74
N SER A 138 -8.45 6.00 -8.39
CA SER A 138 -8.85 5.88 -6.98
C SER A 138 -7.90 4.97 -6.22
N PRO A 139 -7.26 5.45 -5.13
CA PRO A 139 -6.47 4.60 -4.25
C PRO A 139 -7.38 3.56 -3.59
N ARG A 140 -7.01 2.28 -3.62
CA ARG A 140 -7.82 1.20 -3.02
C ARG A 140 -9.29 1.28 -3.51
N SER A 141 -10.26 1.25 -2.57
CA SER A 141 -11.70 1.39 -2.85
C SER A 141 -12.23 2.76 -2.39
N TYR A 142 -11.52 3.86 -2.71
CA TYR A 142 -11.94 5.22 -2.39
C TYR A 142 -13.09 5.66 -3.32
N ASN A 143 -14.28 5.09 -3.08
CA ASN A 143 -15.48 5.27 -3.90
C ASN A 143 -16.63 6.00 -3.19
N SER A 144 -16.43 6.44 -1.94
CA SER A 144 -17.44 7.10 -1.10
C SER A 144 -17.49 8.61 -1.33
N GLN A 145 -18.49 9.28 -0.67
CA GLN A 145 -18.65 10.73 -0.67
C GLN A 145 -17.40 11.52 -0.22
N LEU A 146 -16.52 10.89 0.56
CA LEU A 146 -15.23 11.41 1.00
C LEU A 146 -14.07 10.93 0.11
N GLY A 147 -14.08 9.66 -0.26
CA GLY A 147 -12.99 9.02 -0.99
C GLY A 147 -12.82 9.55 -2.41
N VAL A 148 -13.92 9.77 -3.11
CA VAL A 148 -13.91 10.27 -4.50
C VAL A 148 -13.28 11.67 -4.61
N PRO A 149 -13.64 12.68 -3.81
CA PRO A 149 -12.97 13.98 -3.81
C PRO A 149 -11.45 13.89 -3.60
N LEU A 150 -11.01 13.07 -2.65
CA LEU A 150 -9.59 12.87 -2.35
C LEU A 150 -8.86 12.14 -3.49
N SER A 151 -9.54 11.26 -4.21
CA SER A 151 -8.99 10.56 -5.39
C SER A 151 -8.80 11.52 -6.57
N VAL A 152 -9.82 12.30 -6.88
CA VAL A 152 -9.79 13.29 -7.97
C VAL A 152 -8.78 14.39 -7.71
N TRP A 153 -8.58 14.79 -6.45
CA TRP A 153 -7.56 15.79 -6.08
C TRP A 153 -6.12 15.37 -6.43
N GLN A 154 -5.87 14.08 -6.69
CA GLN A 154 -4.56 13.58 -7.11
C GLN A 154 -4.25 13.85 -8.59
N MET A 155 -5.21 14.31 -9.37
CA MET A 155 -5.00 14.68 -10.78
C MET A 155 -3.95 15.78 -10.91
N SER A 156 -3.13 15.67 -11.95
CA SER A 156 -2.07 16.63 -12.27
C SER A 156 -1.96 16.78 -13.79
N GLU A 157 -1.26 17.81 -14.25
CA GLU A 157 -1.00 18.06 -15.68
C GLU A 157 -0.25 16.91 -16.39
N LYS A 158 0.40 16.04 -15.61
CA LYS A 158 1.11 14.86 -16.15
C LYS A 158 0.18 13.72 -16.53
N ASN A 159 -1.04 13.70 -15.98
CA ASN A 159 -1.96 12.60 -16.21
C ASN A 159 -2.61 12.72 -17.60
N THR A 160 -2.77 11.59 -18.28
CA THR A 160 -3.40 11.49 -19.59
C THR A 160 -4.68 10.65 -19.57
N LEU A 161 -4.97 9.95 -18.46
CA LEU A 161 -6.17 9.18 -18.24
C LEU A 161 -6.52 9.17 -16.75
N GLY A 162 -7.81 9.32 -16.41
CA GLY A 162 -8.34 9.13 -15.06
C GLY A 162 -9.20 7.87 -14.95
N ILE A 163 -9.12 7.12 -13.85
CA ILE A 163 -9.99 5.96 -13.59
C ILE A 163 -10.52 6.05 -12.15
N PHE A 164 -11.81 6.34 -11.98
CA PHE A 164 -12.40 6.56 -10.66
C PHE A 164 -13.61 5.68 -10.41
N GLU A 165 -13.70 5.13 -9.20
CA GLU A 165 -14.85 4.37 -8.72
C GLU A 165 -15.86 5.29 -8.05
N ALA A 166 -17.16 5.06 -8.29
CA ALA A 166 -18.27 5.69 -7.58
C ALA A 166 -19.16 4.63 -6.90
N GLY A 167 -19.24 4.71 -5.58
CA GLY A 167 -20.10 3.91 -4.74
C GLY A 167 -21.13 4.76 -4.01
N ILE A 168 -22.35 4.26 -3.89
CA ILE A 168 -23.44 4.91 -3.16
C ILE A 168 -24.05 3.95 -2.15
N SER A 169 -24.47 4.49 -1.04
CA SER A 169 -25.19 3.79 0.03
C SER A 169 -26.60 4.32 0.25
N GLN A 170 -26.91 5.51 -0.23
CA GLN A 170 -28.21 6.19 -0.08
C GLN A 170 -28.63 6.89 -1.39
N PRO A 171 -29.90 7.18 -1.59
CA PRO A 171 -30.37 8.05 -2.68
C PRO A 171 -29.72 9.43 -2.64
N ASP A 172 -29.66 10.12 -3.78
CA ASP A 172 -29.10 11.47 -4.00
C ASP A 172 -27.58 11.57 -3.73
N GLU A 173 -26.88 10.44 -3.53
CA GLU A 173 -25.42 10.44 -3.36
C GLU A 173 -24.67 10.51 -4.70
N MET A 174 -25.19 9.90 -5.76
CA MET A 174 -24.51 9.88 -7.06
C MET A 174 -24.55 11.25 -7.74
N GLU A 175 -25.64 12.01 -7.59
CA GLU A 175 -25.73 13.39 -8.08
C GLU A 175 -24.60 14.29 -7.54
N ARG A 176 -24.10 13.96 -6.34
CA ARG A 176 -22.96 14.66 -5.72
C ARG A 176 -21.60 14.20 -6.24
N LEU A 177 -21.47 12.93 -6.62
CA LEU A 177 -20.23 12.34 -7.11
C LEU A 177 -20.01 12.60 -8.60
N GLN A 178 -21.09 12.67 -9.38
CA GLN A 178 -21.05 12.86 -10.82
C GLN A 178 -20.19 14.09 -11.22
N PRO A 179 -20.42 15.33 -10.70
CA PRO A 179 -19.65 16.49 -11.12
C PRO A 179 -18.18 16.47 -10.61
N ILE A 180 -17.88 15.63 -9.61
CA ILE A 180 -16.52 15.48 -9.08
C ILE A 180 -15.71 14.59 -10.02
N ILE A 181 -16.27 13.47 -10.47
CA ILE A 181 -15.62 12.56 -11.42
C ILE A 181 -15.72 13.12 -12.82
N ALA A 182 -16.90 13.62 -13.21
CA ALA A 182 -17.25 14.08 -14.56
C ALA A 182 -16.67 13.13 -15.63
N PRO A 183 -17.13 11.86 -15.64
CA PRO A 183 -16.53 10.86 -16.52
C PRO A 183 -16.91 11.10 -17.98
N THR A 184 -15.99 10.81 -18.89
CA THR A 184 -16.23 10.76 -20.34
C THR A 184 -16.68 9.38 -20.78
N ILE A 185 -16.22 8.34 -20.06
CA ILE A 185 -16.58 6.94 -20.29
C ILE A 185 -17.16 6.36 -18.99
N GLY A 186 -18.33 5.78 -19.07
CA GLY A 186 -19.00 5.11 -17.95
C GLY A 186 -18.87 3.58 -18.03
N ILE A 187 -18.73 2.93 -16.90
CA ILE A 187 -18.84 1.47 -16.79
C ILE A 187 -19.83 1.15 -15.69
N ILE A 188 -20.87 0.38 -16.01
CA ILE A 188 -21.74 -0.23 -15.02
C ILE A 188 -21.47 -1.74 -15.01
N THR A 189 -20.97 -2.25 -13.88
CA THR A 189 -20.58 -3.67 -13.78
C THR A 189 -21.80 -4.55 -13.58
N ASN A 190 -22.47 -4.45 -12.45
CA ASN A 190 -23.67 -5.21 -12.13
C ASN A 190 -24.51 -4.50 -11.06
N ILE A 191 -25.78 -4.92 -10.93
CA ILE A 191 -26.70 -4.44 -9.88
C ILE A 191 -27.07 -5.61 -8.97
N GLY A 192 -26.50 -5.66 -7.78
CA GLY A 192 -26.77 -6.67 -6.77
C GLY A 192 -27.49 -6.12 -5.52
N GLU A 193 -27.69 -6.95 -4.51
CA GLU A 193 -28.45 -6.62 -3.29
C GLU A 193 -27.70 -5.74 -2.27
N ALA A 194 -26.42 -5.41 -2.47
CA ALA A 194 -25.64 -4.59 -1.54
C ALA A 194 -26.29 -3.21 -1.31
N HIS A 195 -26.49 -2.80 -0.03
CA HIS A 195 -27.15 -1.56 0.40
C HIS A 195 -28.62 -1.42 -0.06
N GLN A 196 -29.29 -2.51 -0.44
CA GLN A 196 -30.68 -2.48 -0.94
C GLN A 196 -31.68 -1.91 0.09
N GLU A 197 -31.40 -2.01 1.39
CA GLU A 197 -32.24 -1.49 2.47
C GLU A 197 -32.51 0.01 2.39
N ASN A 198 -31.59 0.77 1.79
CA ASN A 198 -31.67 2.21 1.66
C ASN A 198 -32.38 2.67 0.38
N PHE A 199 -32.79 1.72 -0.50
CA PHE A 199 -33.47 1.99 -1.76
C PHE A 199 -34.83 1.31 -1.81
N LEU A 200 -35.81 1.98 -2.36
CA LEU A 200 -37.18 1.45 -2.49
C LEU A 200 -37.27 0.23 -3.42
N SER A 201 -36.37 0.16 -4.41
CA SER A 201 -36.28 -0.93 -5.37
C SER A 201 -34.91 -1.02 -6.03
N SER A 202 -34.59 -2.16 -6.65
CA SER A 202 -33.38 -2.31 -7.48
C SER A 202 -33.40 -1.36 -8.69
N ASN A 203 -34.57 -1.02 -9.21
CA ASN A 203 -34.71 -0.03 -10.28
C ASN A 203 -34.27 1.36 -9.80
N GLN A 204 -34.78 1.85 -8.65
CA GLN A 204 -34.31 3.14 -8.09
C GLN A 204 -32.80 3.16 -7.91
N LYS A 205 -32.23 2.08 -7.41
CA LYS A 205 -30.77 1.96 -7.19
C LYS A 205 -29.99 1.98 -8.50
N CYS A 206 -30.49 1.30 -9.54
CA CYS A 206 -29.88 1.32 -10.86
C CYS A 206 -29.94 2.73 -11.48
N MET A 207 -31.14 3.37 -11.43
CA MET A 207 -31.32 4.74 -11.93
C MET A 207 -30.39 5.74 -11.22
N GLU A 208 -30.26 5.61 -9.89
CA GLU A 208 -29.35 6.44 -9.10
C GLU A 208 -27.88 6.26 -9.58
N LYS A 209 -27.46 5.01 -9.82
CA LYS A 209 -26.09 4.73 -10.32
C LYS A 209 -25.88 5.28 -11.73
N LEU A 210 -26.88 5.21 -12.60
CA LEU A 210 -26.82 5.73 -13.96
C LEU A 210 -26.69 7.25 -14.03
N THR A 211 -27.07 7.99 -12.97
CA THR A 211 -26.83 9.44 -12.86
C THR A 211 -25.36 9.81 -13.04
N LEU A 212 -24.43 8.93 -12.67
CA LEU A 212 -22.98 9.14 -12.92
C LEU A 212 -22.67 9.40 -14.40
N PHE A 213 -23.48 8.87 -15.32
CA PHE A 213 -23.19 8.82 -16.74
C PHE A 213 -23.97 9.86 -17.56
N ASN A 214 -24.67 10.79 -16.93
CA ASN A 214 -25.45 11.81 -17.63
C ASN A 214 -24.66 12.57 -18.67
N ASP A 215 -23.40 12.87 -18.40
CA ASP A 215 -22.51 13.65 -19.28
C ASP A 215 -21.45 12.79 -19.98
N CYS A 216 -21.51 11.45 -19.88
CA CYS A 216 -20.58 10.56 -20.59
C CYS A 216 -20.81 10.59 -22.10
N GLU A 217 -19.76 10.28 -22.85
CA GLU A 217 -19.78 10.04 -24.29
C GLU A 217 -20.16 8.59 -24.61
N ALA A 218 -19.77 7.65 -23.73
CA ALA A 218 -20.02 6.23 -23.85
C ALA A 218 -20.31 5.58 -22.51
N ILE A 219 -21.17 4.55 -22.50
CA ILE A 219 -21.55 3.74 -21.32
C ILE A 219 -21.34 2.26 -21.67
N ILE A 220 -20.38 1.62 -21.02
CA ILE A 220 -20.05 0.20 -21.23
C ILE A 220 -20.86 -0.64 -20.23
N TYR A 221 -21.53 -1.70 -20.73
CA TYR A 221 -22.34 -2.59 -19.90
C TYR A 221 -22.51 -3.97 -20.55
N ASP A 222 -23.00 -4.95 -19.75
CA ASP A 222 -23.43 -6.26 -20.24
C ASP A 222 -24.80 -6.12 -20.94
N GLY A 223 -24.83 -6.29 -22.25
CA GLY A 223 -26.07 -6.22 -23.04
C GLY A 223 -27.04 -7.36 -22.79
N ASP A 224 -26.55 -8.48 -22.26
CA ASP A 224 -27.39 -9.63 -21.92
C ASP A 224 -28.09 -9.44 -20.55
N ASP A 225 -27.66 -8.47 -19.74
CA ASP A 225 -28.39 -8.02 -18.54
C ASP A 225 -29.57 -7.13 -18.92
N LEU A 226 -30.71 -7.76 -19.21
CA LEU A 226 -31.94 -7.06 -19.58
C LEU A 226 -32.42 -6.04 -18.54
N PHE A 227 -32.07 -6.24 -17.27
CA PHE A 227 -32.44 -5.31 -16.21
C PHE A 227 -31.66 -3.99 -16.36
N ILE A 228 -30.36 -4.05 -16.54
CA ILE A 228 -29.50 -2.88 -16.76
C ILE A 228 -29.88 -2.21 -18.09
N ALA A 229 -30.10 -2.98 -19.16
CA ALA A 229 -30.51 -2.45 -20.48
C ALA A 229 -31.79 -1.64 -20.38
N ASN A 230 -32.82 -2.16 -19.70
CA ASN A 230 -34.09 -1.46 -19.48
C ASN A 230 -33.95 -0.20 -18.62
N CYS A 231 -33.05 -0.21 -17.64
CA CYS A 231 -32.72 1.00 -16.85
C CYS A 231 -32.05 2.07 -17.69
N ILE A 232 -31.11 1.70 -18.57
CA ILE A 232 -30.40 2.61 -19.49
C ILE A 232 -31.39 3.24 -20.46
N GLU A 233 -32.35 2.46 -20.99
CA GLU A 233 -33.42 2.96 -21.86
C GLU A 233 -34.34 3.93 -21.09
N SER A 234 -34.78 3.56 -19.89
CA SER A 234 -35.60 4.39 -19.00
C SER A 234 -34.91 5.70 -18.61
N ALA A 235 -33.59 5.70 -18.51
CA ALA A 235 -32.78 6.88 -18.25
C ALA A 235 -32.52 7.74 -19.51
N CYS A 236 -33.02 7.33 -20.68
CA CYS A 236 -32.75 7.96 -21.99
C CYS A 236 -31.27 8.01 -22.40
N LEU A 237 -30.49 7.03 -21.95
CA LEU A 237 -29.04 6.94 -22.19
C LEU A 237 -28.64 5.96 -23.30
N SER A 238 -29.62 5.31 -23.97
CA SER A 238 -29.39 4.28 -25.02
C SER A 238 -28.49 4.77 -26.15
N HIS A 239 -28.54 6.07 -26.51
CA HIS A 239 -27.73 6.65 -27.57
C HIS A 239 -26.22 6.71 -27.26
N LYS A 240 -25.82 6.46 -25.99
CA LYS A 240 -24.44 6.40 -25.49
C LYS A 240 -24.00 5.00 -25.13
N ALA A 241 -24.95 4.05 -25.15
CA ALA A 241 -24.74 2.71 -24.62
C ALA A 241 -23.91 1.87 -25.61
N ILE A 242 -22.87 1.24 -25.11
CA ILE A 242 -21.99 0.29 -25.83
C ILE A 242 -22.06 -1.03 -25.08
N ALA A 243 -22.89 -1.93 -25.59
CA ALA A 243 -23.06 -3.27 -25.04
C ALA A 243 -21.96 -4.21 -25.52
N TRP A 244 -21.48 -5.06 -24.64
CA TRP A 244 -20.92 -6.34 -25.04
C TRP A 244 -21.97 -7.44 -24.80
N SER A 245 -21.91 -8.51 -25.59
CA SER A 245 -22.95 -9.54 -25.52
C SER A 245 -22.40 -10.92 -25.85
N ARG A 246 -23.06 -11.96 -25.32
CA ARG A 246 -22.85 -13.39 -25.67
C ARG A 246 -23.97 -13.90 -26.57
N THR A 247 -25.03 -13.13 -26.74
CA THR A 247 -26.24 -13.54 -27.50
C THR A 247 -26.49 -12.70 -28.74
N ASP A 248 -26.06 -11.44 -28.75
CA ASP A 248 -26.21 -10.54 -29.89
C ASP A 248 -24.91 -10.46 -30.70
N SER A 249 -24.89 -11.11 -31.89
CA SER A 249 -23.74 -11.14 -32.80
C SER A 249 -23.41 -9.78 -33.43
N GLU A 250 -24.33 -8.81 -33.39
CA GLU A 250 -24.10 -7.45 -33.91
C GLU A 250 -23.49 -6.50 -32.88
N ALA A 251 -23.33 -6.96 -31.62
CA ALA A 251 -22.70 -6.16 -30.59
C ALA A 251 -21.24 -5.80 -30.95
N PRO A 252 -20.75 -4.58 -30.63
CA PRO A 252 -19.37 -4.14 -30.90
C PRO A 252 -18.28 -5.08 -30.36
N LEU A 253 -18.59 -5.76 -29.26
CA LEU A 253 -17.83 -6.87 -28.69
C LEU A 253 -18.78 -8.04 -28.48
N PHE A 254 -18.72 -9.01 -29.37
CA PHE A 254 -19.48 -10.25 -29.27
C PHE A 254 -18.59 -11.38 -28.74
N ILE A 255 -19.05 -12.08 -27.69
CA ILE A 255 -18.37 -13.21 -27.08
C ILE A 255 -18.95 -14.51 -27.64
N GLU A 256 -18.22 -15.16 -28.53
CA GLU A 256 -18.65 -16.38 -29.22
C GLU A 256 -18.65 -17.60 -28.31
N SER A 257 -17.57 -17.79 -27.55
CA SER A 257 -17.45 -18.88 -26.58
C SER A 257 -16.43 -18.57 -25.48
N ILE A 258 -16.56 -19.25 -24.37
CA ILE A 258 -15.67 -19.16 -23.21
C ILE A 258 -15.26 -20.57 -22.82
N ASP A 259 -14.00 -20.90 -23.07
CA ASP A 259 -13.43 -22.23 -22.78
C ASP A 259 -12.58 -22.18 -21.51
N LYS A 260 -13.16 -22.66 -20.40
CA LYS A 260 -12.45 -22.70 -19.10
C LYS A 260 -11.56 -23.95 -19.03
N LYS A 261 -10.26 -23.72 -18.74
CA LYS A 261 -9.27 -24.76 -18.42
C LYS A 261 -8.99 -24.76 -16.92
N GLU A 262 -8.02 -25.54 -16.49
CA GLU A 262 -7.66 -25.67 -15.07
C GLU A 262 -7.12 -24.36 -14.45
N PHE A 263 -6.31 -23.60 -15.20
CA PHE A 263 -5.64 -22.38 -14.70
C PHE A 263 -5.83 -21.16 -15.58
N GLU A 264 -6.51 -21.27 -16.69
CA GLU A 264 -6.72 -20.20 -17.67
C GLU A 264 -8.11 -20.32 -18.31
N THR A 265 -8.59 -19.24 -18.87
CA THR A 265 -9.79 -19.22 -19.70
C THR A 265 -9.45 -18.62 -21.06
N ILE A 266 -9.94 -19.28 -22.11
CA ILE A 266 -9.83 -18.79 -23.48
C ILE A 266 -11.18 -18.19 -23.86
N ILE A 267 -11.17 -16.93 -24.29
CA ILE A 267 -12.34 -16.17 -24.73
C ILE A 267 -12.23 -16.00 -26.25
N HIS A 268 -13.15 -16.60 -26.99
CA HIS A 268 -13.33 -16.38 -28.41
C HIS A 268 -14.31 -15.23 -28.60
N CYS A 269 -13.92 -14.20 -29.29
CA CYS A 269 -14.75 -13.01 -29.46
C CYS A 269 -14.57 -12.35 -30.83
N THR A 270 -15.60 -11.65 -31.26
CA THR A 270 -15.58 -10.76 -32.43
C THR A 270 -15.55 -9.32 -31.94
N LEU A 271 -14.50 -8.58 -32.33
CA LEU A 271 -14.27 -7.17 -32.06
C LEU A 271 -14.45 -6.37 -33.34
N LEU A 272 -15.49 -5.54 -33.44
CA LEU A 272 -15.79 -4.74 -34.65
C LEU A 272 -15.71 -5.58 -35.96
N GLY A 273 -16.20 -6.81 -35.90
CA GLY A 273 -16.21 -7.73 -37.05
C GLY A 273 -14.90 -8.53 -37.24
N PHE A 274 -13.91 -8.41 -36.35
CA PHE A 274 -12.66 -9.18 -36.43
C PHE A 274 -12.59 -10.21 -35.30
N ASN A 275 -12.44 -11.49 -35.64
CA ASN A 275 -12.29 -12.56 -34.68
C ASN A 275 -10.97 -12.43 -33.90
N ARG A 276 -11.05 -12.62 -32.59
CA ARG A 276 -9.91 -12.59 -31.66
C ARG A 276 -10.04 -13.74 -30.68
N VAL A 277 -8.88 -14.18 -30.19
CA VAL A 277 -8.78 -15.16 -29.10
C VAL A 277 -7.99 -14.52 -27.97
N VAL A 278 -8.59 -14.37 -26.82
CA VAL A 278 -7.99 -13.75 -25.64
C VAL A 278 -7.86 -14.80 -24.55
N THR A 279 -6.65 -15.02 -24.03
CA THR A 279 -6.39 -15.91 -22.92
C THR A 279 -6.18 -15.10 -21.64
N ILE A 280 -6.84 -15.49 -20.56
CA ILE A 280 -6.76 -14.83 -19.25
C ILE A 280 -6.41 -15.87 -18.15
N PRO A 281 -5.66 -15.46 -17.10
CA PRO A 281 -5.25 -16.37 -16.01
C PRO A 281 -6.34 -16.50 -14.92
N PHE A 282 -7.61 -16.43 -15.28
CA PHE A 282 -8.75 -16.53 -14.38
C PHE A 282 -9.76 -17.56 -14.89
N THR A 283 -10.45 -18.25 -13.97
CA THR A 283 -11.44 -19.29 -14.31
C THR A 283 -12.82 -19.03 -13.69
N ASP A 284 -12.93 -18.04 -12.82
CA ASP A 284 -14.20 -17.63 -12.21
C ASP A 284 -14.98 -16.66 -13.10
N ASP A 285 -16.30 -16.77 -13.09
CA ASP A 285 -17.20 -15.99 -13.97
C ASP A 285 -17.09 -14.49 -13.71
N ALA A 286 -16.91 -14.07 -12.46
CA ALA A 286 -16.82 -12.66 -12.13
C ALA A 286 -15.55 -12.00 -12.68
N SER A 287 -14.39 -12.67 -12.62
CA SER A 287 -13.14 -12.18 -13.21
C SER A 287 -13.24 -12.15 -14.74
N ILE A 288 -13.86 -13.15 -15.35
CA ILE A 288 -14.08 -13.22 -16.80
C ILE A 288 -14.92 -12.01 -17.24
N GLU A 289 -16.06 -11.75 -16.59
CA GLU A 289 -16.94 -10.62 -16.87
C GLU A 289 -16.23 -9.27 -16.69
N ASN A 290 -15.46 -9.11 -15.62
CA ASN A 290 -14.67 -7.89 -15.37
C ASN A 290 -13.62 -7.66 -16.48
N VAL A 291 -12.99 -8.71 -17.01
CA VAL A 291 -12.07 -8.59 -18.15
C VAL A 291 -12.82 -8.21 -19.42
N ILE A 292 -13.99 -8.75 -19.67
CA ILE A 292 -14.82 -8.40 -20.86
C ILE A 292 -15.20 -6.91 -20.79
N HIS A 293 -15.58 -6.37 -19.65
CA HIS A 293 -15.77 -4.93 -19.47
C HIS A 293 -14.51 -4.13 -19.83
N CYS A 294 -13.33 -4.59 -19.41
CA CYS A 294 -12.06 -3.94 -19.75
C CYS A 294 -11.79 -3.99 -21.26
N MET A 295 -12.06 -5.11 -21.93
CA MET A 295 -11.93 -5.26 -23.38
C MET A 295 -12.83 -4.25 -24.12
N ALA A 296 -14.08 -4.09 -23.71
CA ALA A 296 -15.02 -3.15 -24.30
C ALA A 296 -14.58 -1.68 -24.12
N VAL A 297 -14.03 -1.33 -22.95
CA VAL A 297 -13.45 0.01 -22.72
C VAL A 297 -12.26 0.27 -23.60
N MET A 298 -11.34 -0.69 -23.70
CA MET A 298 -10.13 -0.55 -24.54
C MET A 298 -10.50 -0.42 -26.02
N LEU A 299 -11.53 -1.15 -26.46
CA LEU A 299 -12.06 -1.06 -27.81
C LEU A 299 -12.55 0.36 -28.15
N TYR A 300 -13.24 1.01 -27.20
CA TYR A 300 -13.73 2.37 -27.36
C TYR A 300 -12.61 3.41 -27.24
N LEU A 301 -11.77 3.30 -26.22
CA LEU A 301 -10.75 4.32 -25.90
C LEU A 301 -9.60 4.33 -26.91
N LYS A 302 -9.14 3.14 -27.30
CA LYS A 302 -8.02 2.96 -28.24
C LYS A 302 -8.10 1.58 -28.91
N PRO A 303 -8.82 1.45 -30.02
CA PRO A 303 -9.04 0.15 -30.72
C PRO A 303 -7.74 -0.62 -31.02
N THR A 304 -6.64 0.08 -31.26
CA THR A 304 -5.33 -0.54 -31.54
C THR A 304 -4.71 -1.24 -30.32
N SER A 305 -5.06 -0.85 -29.08
CA SER A 305 -4.56 -1.47 -27.85
C SER A 305 -5.07 -2.89 -27.64
N VAL A 306 -6.25 -3.22 -28.17
CA VAL A 306 -6.86 -4.55 -28.06
C VAL A 306 -6.21 -5.57 -29.00
N ASN A 307 -5.43 -5.12 -29.97
CA ASN A 307 -4.71 -6.02 -30.90
C ASN A 307 -3.57 -6.79 -30.19
N ASP A 308 -3.02 -6.26 -29.11
CA ASP A 308 -2.06 -6.96 -28.27
C ASP A 308 -2.78 -7.80 -27.19
N VAL A 309 -3.29 -8.96 -27.61
CA VAL A 309 -4.02 -9.90 -26.74
C VAL A 309 -3.11 -10.53 -25.65
N THR A 310 -1.79 -10.44 -25.79
CA THR A 310 -0.84 -11.03 -24.84
C THR A 310 -0.87 -10.33 -23.48
N LYS A 311 -1.27 -9.06 -23.42
CA LYS A 311 -1.42 -8.29 -22.17
C LYS A 311 -2.39 -8.95 -21.19
N PHE A 312 -3.45 -9.58 -21.70
CA PHE A 312 -4.48 -10.18 -20.88
C PHE A 312 -3.99 -11.44 -20.15
N LEU A 313 -3.02 -12.16 -20.71
CA LEU A 313 -2.40 -13.34 -20.08
C LEU A 313 -1.60 -12.97 -18.84
N HIS A 314 -1.11 -11.74 -18.77
CA HIS A 314 -0.29 -11.21 -17.66
C HIS A 314 -1.10 -10.46 -16.61
N LEU A 315 -2.44 -10.52 -16.66
CA LEU A 315 -3.27 -9.92 -15.63
C LEU A 315 -3.05 -10.62 -14.29
N GLU A 316 -2.76 -9.85 -13.27
CA GLU A 316 -2.58 -10.34 -11.91
C GLU A 316 -3.87 -10.22 -11.10
N PRO A 317 -4.16 -11.20 -10.21
CA PRO A 317 -5.29 -11.10 -9.30
C PRO A 317 -5.19 -9.85 -8.44
N VAL A 318 -6.29 -9.14 -8.31
CA VAL A 318 -6.35 -7.97 -7.43
C VAL A 318 -6.35 -8.45 -5.97
N ALA A 319 -5.27 -8.23 -5.24
CA ALA A 319 -4.96 -8.76 -3.91
C ALA A 319 -5.93 -8.31 -2.78
N MET A 320 -7.14 -7.89 -3.07
CA MET A 320 -8.07 -7.34 -2.08
C MET A 320 -9.27 -8.23 -1.72
N ARG A 321 -9.45 -9.38 -2.39
CA ARG A 321 -10.60 -10.28 -2.12
C ARG A 321 -10.22 -11.71 -2.47
N LEU A 322 -10.32 -12.64 -1.53
CA LEU A 322 -10.04 -14.08 -1.66
C LEU A 322 -8.54 -14.45 -1.57
N ASP A 323 -7.90 -14.02 -0.49
CA ASP A 323 -6.52 -14.43 -0.16
C ASP A 323 -6.50 -15.93 0.26
N VAL A 324 -5.71 -16.73 -0.46
CA VAL A 324 -5.60 -18.18 -0.21
C VAL A 324 -4.34 -18.45 0.60
N LYS A 325 -4.51 -18.97 1.82
CA LYS A 325 -3.42 -19.26 2.74
C LYS A 325 -3.42 -20.74 3.17
N GLN A 326 -2.24 -21.22 3.50
CA GLN A 326 -2.12 -22.52 4.16
C GLN A 326 -2.61 -22.40 5.61
N GLY A 327 -3.54 -23.27 6.01
CA GLY A 327 -4.02 -23.36 7.37
C GLY A 327 -3.33 -24.46 8.18
N ILE A 328 -3.59 -24.49 9.49
CA ILE A 328 -3.18 -25.59 10.38
C ILE A 328 -3.78 -26.92 9.92
N ASN A 329 -3.20 -28.05 10.31
CA ASN A 329 -3.71 -29.42 10.07
C ASN A 329 -4.12 -29.68 8.61
N ASN A 330 -3.31 -29.24 7.65
CA ASN A 330 -3.54 -29.42 6.21
C ASN A 330 -4.81 -28.73 5.67
N CYS A 331 -5.29 -27.69 6.36
CA CYS A 331 -6.37 -26.85 5.88
C CYS A 331 -5.88 -25.84 4.84
N LEU A 332 -6.78 -25.42 3.95
CA LEU A 332 -6.60 -24.27 3.08
C LEU A 332 -7.62 -23.20 3.49
N LEU A 333 -7.16 -21.97 3.70
CA LEU A 333 -7.99 -20.85 4.09
C LEU A 333 -8.21 -19.93 2.90
N ILE A 334 -9.44 -19.51 2.69
CA ILE A 334 -9.83 -18.47 1.76
C ILE A 334 -10.41 -17.33 2.58
N ASN A 335 -9.71 -16.18 2.62
CA ASN A 335 -10.14 -15.02 3.38
C ASN A 335 -10.92 -14.04 2.52
N ASP A 336 -12.16 -13.73 2.92
CA ASP A 336 -13.00 -12.67 2.35
C ASP A 336 -13.77 -11.94 3.48
N THR A 337 -13.04 -11.18 4.28
CA THR A 337 -13.56 -10.57 5.53
C THR A 337 -14.01 -9.13 5.37
N TYR A 338 -14.23 -8.63 4.15
CA TYR A 338 -14.53 -7.22 3.89
C TYR A 338 -16.00 -6.89 3.68
N ASN A 339 -16.71 -7.67 2.86
CA ASN A 339 -18.14 -7.51 2.53
C ASN A 339 -18.91 -8.80 2.81
N SER A 340 -20.11 -8.64 3.36
CA SER A 340 -21.00 -9.76 3.59
C SER A 340 -22.38 -9.44 2.95
N ASP A 341 -22.50 -9.74 1.65
CA ASP A 341 -23.76 -9.75 0.90
C ASP A 341 -23.90 -11.05 0.11
N ILE A 342 -25.13 -11.38 -0.33
CA ILE A 342 -25.42 -12.65 -1.01
C ILE A 342 -24.65 -12.84 -2.31
N ASN A 343 -24.48 -11.79 -3.11
CA ASN A 343 -23.80 -11.91 -4.41
C ASN A 343 -22.30 -12.08 -4.22
N SER A 344 -21.70 -11.35 -3.28
CA SER A 344 -20.28 -11.54 -2.94
C SER A 344 -20.04 -12.90 -2.27
N LEU A 345 -21.05 -13.45 -1.57
CA LEU A 345 -20.99 -14.81 -1.04
C LEU A 345 -21.01 -15.84 -2.17
N ASP A 346 -21.87 -15.68 -3.17
CA ASP A 346 -21.96 -16.56 -4.33
C ASP A 346 -20.61 -16.66 -5.06
N ILE A 347 -20.00 -15.51 -5.35
CA ILE A 347 -18.66 -15.42 -5.97
C ILE A 347 -17.58 -16.13 -5.11
N ALA A 348 -17.60 -15.90 -3.80
CA ALA A 348 -16.62 -16.51 -2.91
C ALA A 348 -16.78 -18.05 -2.82
N LEU A 349 -18.02 -18.54 -2.86
CA LEU A 349 -18.32 -19.97 -2.88
C LEU A 349 -17.92 -20.62 -4.22
N ASP A 350 -18.08 -19.93 -5.36
CA ASP A 350 -17.58 -20.41 -6.65
C ASP A 350 -16.07 -20.53 -6.64
N PHE A 351 -15.38 -19.53 -6.12
CA PHE A 351 -13.94 -19.60 -5.95
C PHE A 351 -13.52 -20.74 -5.02
N GLN A 352 -14.23 -20.96 -3.91
CA GLN A 352 -13.98 -22.10 -3.03
C GLN A 352 -14.15 -23.44 -3.78
N GLN A 353 -15.20 -23.59 -4.58
CA GLN A 353 -15.42 -24.83 -5.35
C GLN A 353 -14.36 -25.04 -6.43
N SER A 354 -13.93 -23.98 -7.13
CA SER A 354 -12.85 -24.10 -8.12
C SER A 354 -11.53 -24.59 -7.51
N ARG A 355 -11.25 -24.23 -6.27
CA ARG A 355 -10.06 -24.68 -5.53
C ARG A 355 -10.18 -26.10 -4.93
N ARG A 356 -11.40 -26.65 -4.89
CA ARG A 356 -11.67 -28.02 -4.44
C ARG A 356 -11.39 -29.07 -5.51
N VAL A 357 -11.44 -28.71 -6.79
CA VAL A 357 -11.26 -29.65 -7.92
C VAL A 357 -9.90 -30.37 -7.79
N GLY A 358 -9.92 -31.68 -7.80
CA GLY A 358 -8.73 -32.54 -7.65
C GLY A 358 -8.21 -32.72 -6.21
N LYS A 359 -8.84 -32.11 -5.19
CA LYS A 359 -8.46 -32.25 -3.78
C LYS A 359 -9.59 -32.86 -2.96
N GLN A 360 -9.28 -33.90 -2.15
CA GLN A 360 -10.25 -34.49 -1.22
C GLN A 360 -10.34 -33.68 0.10
N LEU A 361 -10.69 -32.39 -0.01
CA LEU A 361 -10.85 -31.51 1.16
C LEU A 361 -12.34 -31.32 1.46
N LYS A 362 -12.72 -31.32 2.74
CA LYS A 362 -14.04 -30.96 3.22
C LYS A 362 -14.23 -29.46 3.04
N SER A 363 -15.35 -29.04 2.44
CA SER A 363 -15.65 -27.63 2.19
C SER A 363 -16.40 -27.02 3.37
N THR A 364 -15.78 -26.08 4.08
CA THR A 364 -16.37 -25.39 5.23
C THR A 364 -16.52 -23.91 4.95
N LEU A 365 -17.69 -23.37 5.28
CA LEU A 365 -17.99 -21.94 5.25
C LEU A 365 -18.08 -21.40 6.68
N ILE A 366 -17.27 -20.39 7.01
CA ILE A 366 -17.43 -19.57 8.22
C ILE A 366 -18.05 -18.25 7.78
N LEU A 367 -19.28 -17.96 8.22
CA LEU A 367 -20.08 -16.83 7.76
C LEU A 367 -20.55 -15.96 8.93
N SER A 368 -20.40 -14.63 8.82
CA SER A 368 -21.05 -13.69 9.75
C SER A 368 -22.48 -13.35 9.34
N ASP A 369 -23.24 -12.71 10.23
CA ASP A 369 -24.51 -12.08 9.84
C ASP A 369 -24.30 -11.18 8.62
N ILE A 370 -25.23 -11.27 7.67
CA ILE A 370 -25.29 -10.42 6.49
C ILE A 370 -26.06 -9.16 6.86
N LEU A 371 -25.33 -8.07 7.06
CA LEU A 371 -25.88 -6.79 7.45
C LEU A 371 -26.33 -6.00 6.21
N GLN A 372 -27.36 -5.15 6.39
CA GLN A 372 -27.79 -4.19 5.37
C GLN A 372 -28.29 -4.81 4.05
N SER A 373 -28.97 -5.96 4.10
CA SER A 373 -29.50 -6.63 2.90
C SER A 373 -30.83 -6.06 2.39
N GLY A 374 -31.56 -5.30 3.22
CA GLY A 374 -32.92 -4.83 2.90
C GLY A 374 -33.98 -5.96 2.77
N THR A 375 -33.58 -7.19 3.06
CA THR A 375 -34.45 -8.38 2.98
C THR A 375 -34.81 -8.87 4.39
N LEU A 376 -36.04 -9.34 4.61
CA LEU A 376 -36.40 -9.94 5.89
C LEU A 376 -35.44 -11.09 6.23
N PRO A 377 -34.85 -11.16 7.45
CA PRO A 377 -33.83 -12.14 7.82
C PRO A 377 -34.21 -13.59 7.46
N LYS A 378 -35.45 -14.02 7.70
CA LYS A 378 -35.90 -15.36 7.35
C LYS A 378 -35.80 -15.68 5.85
N SER A 379 -36.14 -14.73 4.98
CA SER A 379 -36.07 -14.88 3.52
C SER A 379 -34.61 -14.86 3.07
N LEU A 380 -33.79 -13.99 3.67
CA LEU A 380 -32.35 -13.87 3.41
C LEU A 380 -31.64 -15.19 3.70
N TYR A 381 -31.79 -15.72 4.91
CA TYR A 381 -31.07 -16.95 5.28
C TYR A 381 -31.60 -18.21 4.61
N LYS A 382 -32.85 -18.20 4.12
CA LYS A 382 -33.35 -19.24 3.22
C LYS A 382 -32.60 -19.21 1.88
N LYS A 383 -32.39 -18.02 1.29
CA LYS A 383 -31.58 -17.86 0.06
C LYS A 383 -30.15 -18.30 0.29
N VAL A 384 -29.53 -17.95 1.45
CA VAL A 384 -28.18 -18.39 1.81
C VAL A 384 -28.11 -19.91 1.92
N ALA A 385 -29.07 -20.55 2.57
CA ALA A 385 -29.12 -22.01 2.69
C ALA A 385 -29.28 -22.70 1.33
N ASP A 386 -30.11 -22.16 0.44
CA ASP A 386 -30.28 -22.67 -0.93
C ASP A 386 -28.97 -22.50 -1.74
N LEU A 387 -28.25 -21.40 -1.55
CA LEU A 387 -26.95 -21.15 -2.18
C LEU A 387 -25.89 -22.16 -1.70
N VAL A 388 -25.73 -22.29 -0.39
CA VAL A 388 -24.81 -23.23 0.26
C VAL A 388 -25.05 -24.66 -0.22
N ARG A 389 -26.32 -25.07 -0.36
CA ARG A 389 -26.71 -26.38 -0.90
C ARG A 389 -26.33 -26.52 -2.38
N ARG A 390 -26.66 -25.54 -3.23
CA ARG A 390 -26.30 -25.53 -4.67
C ARG A 390 -24.79 -25.65 -4.90
N LYS A 391 -24.00 -24.95 -4.08
CA LYS A 391 -22.54 -24.95 -4.14
C LYS A 391 -21.90 -26.14 -3.41
N LYS A 392 -22.69 -27.11 -2.92
CA LYS A 392 -22.22 -28.35 -2.28
C LYS A 392 -21.22 -28.12 -1.15
N ILE A 393 -21.52 -27.17 -0.27
CA ILE A 393 -20.74 -26.93 0.95
C ILE A 393 -21.08 -28.02 1.97
N ASP A 394 -20.05 -28.62 2.59
CA ASP A 394 -20.22 -29.73 3.51
C ASP A 394 -20.58 -29.27 4.92
N ARG A 395 -20.03 -28.13 5.36
CA ARG A 395 -20.24 -27.58 6.71
C ARG A 395 -20.37 -26.06 6.70
N ILE A 396 -21.27 -25.54 7.56
CA ILE A 396 -21.39 -24.12 7.84
C ILE A 396 -21.16 -23.83 9.34
N ILE A 397 -20.38 -22.78 9.60
CA ILE A 397 -20.22 -22.18 10.93
C ILE A 397 -20.73 -20.75 10.84
N GLY A 398 -21.87 -20.48 11.43
CA GLY A 398 -22.50 -19.17 11.44
C GLY A 398 -22.16 -18.39 12.72
N ILE A 399 -21.77 -17.13 12.59
CA ILE A 399 -21.43 -16.24 13.70
C ILE A 399 -22.31 -14.99 13.62
N GLY A 400 -23.21 -14.84 14.57
CA GLY A 400 -24.13 -13.71 14.65
C GLY A 400 -25.46 -14.13 15.24
N ARG A 401 -26.26 -13.16 15.65
CA ARG A 401 -27.57 -13.38 16.28
C ARG A 401 -28.59 -13.91 15.28
N ASP A 402 -28.62 -13.29 14.09
CA ASP A 402 -29.59 -13.64 13.06
C ASP A 402 -29.31 -15.04 12.48
N LEU A 403 -28.06 -15.36 12.16
CA LEU A 403 -27.66 -16.70 11.71
C LEU A 403 -28.01 -17.78 12.76
N LYS A 404 -27.80 -17.51 14.03
CA LYS A 404 -28.13 -18.40 15.12
C LYS A 404 -29.64 -18.60 15.27
N GLU A 405 -30.45 -17.53 15.11
CA GLU A 405 -31.91 -17.58 15.17
C GLU A 405 -32.51 -18.42 14.01
N TYR A 406 -31.96 -18.24 12.80
CA TYR A 406 -32.41 -18.98 11.61
C TYR A 406 -31.60 -20.24 11.30
N ALA A 407 -30.84 -20.79 12.25
CA ALA A 407 -30.02 -21.98 12.08
C ALA A 407 -30.78 -23.20 11.51
N SER A 408 -32.10 -23.29 11.73
CA SER A 408 -32.93 -24.40 11.29
C SER A 408 -33.11 -24.52 9.77
N VAL A 409 -32.85 -23.43 9.02
CA VAL A 409 -33.01 -23.44 7.54
C VAL A 409 -31.83 -24.14 6.82
N PHE A 410 -30.73 -24.37 7.51
CA PHE A 410 -29.56 -25.08 6.95
C PHE A 410 -29.66 -26.58 7.20
N GLU A 411 -29.57 -27.40 6.15
CA GLU A 411 -29.74 -28.87 6.17
C GLU A 411 -28.39 -29.62 6.10
N ILE A 412 -27.26 -28.93 6.24
CA ILE A 412 -25.90 -29.48 6.23
C ILE A 412 -25.32 -29.54 7.65
N GLU A 413 -24.12 -30.07 7.80
CA GLU A 413 -23.38 -30.00 9.08
C GLU A 413 -23.24 -28.53 9.49
N LYS A 414 -23.63 -28.19 10.71
CA LYS A 414 -23.78 -26.79 11.12
C LYS A 414 -23.46 -26.54 12.59
N GLU A 415 -22.88 -25.39 12.84
CA GLU A 415 -22.65 -24.84 14.17
C GLU A 415 -22.92 -23.32 14.16
N PHE A 416 -23.50 -22.79 15.25
CA PHE A 416 -23.84 -21.37 15.30
C PHE A 416 -23.43 -20.77 16.65
N TYR A 417 -22.76 -19.63 16.58
CA TYR A 417 -22.25 -18.87 17.71
C TYR A 417 -22.77 -17.44 17.66
N THR A 418 -22.77 -16.75 18.80
CA THR A 418 -23.25 -15.37 18.86
C THR A 418 -22.14 -14.36 18.53
N THR A 419 -20.90 -14.69 18.94
CA THR A 419 -19.70 -13.85 18.74
C THR A 419 -18.50 -14.65 18.25
N THR A 420 -17.53 -13.97 17.68
CA THR A 420 -16.27 -14.55 17.22
C THR A 420 -15.49 -15.17 18.38
N GLU A 421 -15.48 -14.52 19.54
CA GLU A 421 -14.79 -15.01 20.74
C GLU A 421 -15.43 -16.30 21.29
N GLU A 422 -16.77 -16.43 21.21
CA GLU A 422 -17.49 -17.66 21.58
C GLU A 422 -17.03 -18.82 20.70
N PHE A 423 -16.92 -18.58 19.38
CA PHE A 423 -16.44 -19.58 18.44
C PHE A 423 -14.99 -19.97 18.67
N ILE A 424 -14.08 -19.00 18.81
CA ILE A 424 -12.64 -19.26 19.03
C ILE A 424 -12.41 -20.09 20.32
N LYS A 425 -13.20 -19.88 21.35
CA LYS A 425 -13.12 -20.65 22.60
C LYS A 425 -13.79 -22.04 22.52
N SER A 426 -14.51 -22.32 21.46
CA SER A 426 -15.26 -23.58 21.31
C SER A 426 -14.33 -24.78 21.06
N PRO A 427 -14.73 -26.00 21.44
CA PRO A 427 -13.99 -27.23 21.09
C PRO A 427 -13.90 -27.45 19.58
N SER A 428 -14.85 -26.95 18.80
CA SER A 428 -14.90 -27.10 17.35
C SER A 428 -13.80 -26.33 16.65
N PHE A 429 -13.34 -25.21 17.21
CA PHE A 429 -12.23 -24.45 16.66
C PHE A 429 -10.92 -25.26 16.57
N LYS A 430 -10.71 -26.20 17.50
CA LYS A 430 -9.51 -27.06 17.54
C LYS A 430 -9.58 -28.29 16.61
N LYS A 431 -10.73 -28.54 15.96
CA LYS A 431 -10.98 -29.77 15.20
C LYS A 431 -10.76 -29.64 13.69
N PHE A 432 -10.41 -28.46 13.19
CA PHE A 432 -10.15 -28.27 11.75
C PHE A 432 -8.99 -29.14 11.27
N LYS A 433 -9.26 -29.95 10.27
CA LYS A 433 -8.28 -30.82 9.63
C LYS A 433 -8.75 -31.23 8.23
N ASP A 434 -7.82 -31.13 7.23
CA ASP A 434 -8.09 -31.52 5.83
C ASP A 434 -9.34 -30.79 5.25
N GLU A 435 -9.49 -29.50 5.56
CA GLU A 435 -10.64 -28.69 5.15
C GLU A 435 -10.21 -27.52 4.26
N LEU A 436 -11.07 -27.17 3.29
CA LEU A 436 -11.00 -25.93 2.53
C LEU A 436 -12.00 -24.96 3.15
N ILE A 437 -11.50 -23.96 3.86
CA ILE A 437 -12.28 -23.06 4.73
C ILE A 437 -12.41 -21.70 4.07
N LEU A 438 -13.63 -21.31 3.72
CA LEU A 438 -13.94 -19.93 3.34
C LEU A 438 -14.36 -19.15 4.59
N ILE A 439 -13.63 -18.06 4.89
CA ILE A 439 -13.90 -17.15 6.00
C ILE A 439 -14.48 -15.88 5.41
N LYS A 440 -15.79 -15.68 5.58
CA LYS A 440 -16.51 -14.54 5.00
C LYS A 440 -17.36 -13.82 6.05
N GLY A 441 -17.02 -12.55 6.30
CA GLY A 441 -17.74 -11.79 7.29
C GLY A 441 -17.63 -10.28 7.09
N SER A 442 -18.52 -9.53 7.73
CA SER A 442 -18.41 -8.07 7.80
C SER A 442 -17.36 -7.67 8.86
N ARG A 443 -16.75 -6.51 8.67
CA ARG A 443 -15.71 -5.96 9.58
C ARG A 443 -16.12 -5.94 11.06
N HIS A 444 -17.43 -5.82 11.32
CA HIS A 444 -17.96 -5.75 12.69
C HIS A 444 -17.72 -7.03 13.51
N PHE A 445 -17.50 -8.17 12.83
CA PHE A 445 -17.30 -9.48 13.48
C PHE A 445 -15.83 -9.85 13.68
N HIS A 446 -14.87 -9.01 13.26
CA HIS A 446 -13.42 -9.22 13.48
C HIS A 446 -12.91 -10.61 13.07
N PHE A 447 -13.32 -11.08 11.87
CA PHE A 447 -12.97 -12.42 11.36
C PHE A 447 -11.49 -12.58 11.02
N GLU A 448 -10.72 -11.50 10.96
CA GLU A 448 -9.27 -11.52 10.90
C GLU A 448 -8.65 -12.35 12.04
N GLN A 449 -9.22 -12.34 13.24
CA GLN A 449 -8.76 -13.14 14.37
C GLN A 449 -8.89 -14.65 14.10
N ILE A 450 -9.98 -15.08 13.44
CA ILE A 450 -10.18 -16.48 13.04
C ILE A 450 -9.10 -16.88 12.03
N SER A 451 -8.87 -16.04 11.04
CA SER A 451 -7.88 -16.26 10.00
C SER A 451 -6.46 -16.41 10.57
N GLU A 452 -6.05 -15.49 11.45
CA GLU A 452 -4.73 -15.49 12.08
C GLU A 452 -4.47 -16.74 12.92
N LEU A 453 -5.49 -17.24 13.63
CA LEU A 453 -5.39 -18.43 14.47
C LEU A 453 -5.42 -19.74 13.66
N LEU A 454 -6.10 -19.76 12.50
CA LEU A 454 -6.16 -20.92 11.62
C LEU A 454 -5.03 -20.95 10.59
N GLU A 455 -4.34 -19.83 10.34
CA GLU A 455 -3.22 -19.78 9.39
C GLU A 455 -2.06 -20.63 9.91
N LYS A 456 -1.55 -21.51 9.02
CA LYS A 456 -0.35 -22.30 9.31
C LYS A 456 0.84 -21.34 9.40
N LYS A 457 1.31 -21.08 10.60
CA LYS A 457 2.57 -20.39 10.82
C LYS A 457 3.69 -21.33 10.34
N VAL A 458 4.19 -21.09 9.15
CA VAL A 458 5.26 -21.91 8.56
C VAL A 458 6.59 -21.71 9.29
N HIS A 459 6.76 -20.51 9.89
CA HIS A 459 7.82 -20.17 10.83
C HIS A 459 7.23 -19.40 12.01
N GLU A 460 7.57 -19.81 13.21
CA GLU A 460 7.19 -19.11 14.45
C GLU A 460 8.02 -17.84 14.64
N THR A 461 9.17 -17.74 13.95
CA THR A 461 9.99 -16.52 13.91
C THR A 461 9.50 -15.59 12.82
N ILE A 462 9.10 -14.38 13.20
CA ILE A 462 8.57 -13.35 12.31
C ILE A 462 9.21 -11.98 12.61
N LEU A 463 9.30 -11.16 11.56
CA LEU A 463 9.60 -9.74 11.68
C LEU A 463 8.30 -8.95 11.46
N GLU A 464 7.75 -8.40 12.51
CA GLU A 464 6.63 -7.46 12.39
C GLU A 464 7.14 -6.11 11.94
N VAL A 465 6.45 -5.51 10.96
CA VAL A 465 6.82 -4.20 10.39
C VAL A 465 5.62 -3.27 10.48
N ASN A 466 5.76 -2.22 11.28
CA ASN A 466 4.74 -1.20 11.48
C ASN A 466 4.83 -0.12 10.39
N LEU A 467 3.90 -0.15 9.42
CA LEU A 467 3.86 0.80 8.31
C LEU A 467 3.45 2.22 8.77
N ASP A 468 2.66 2.34 9.83
CA ASP A 468 2.29 3.66 10.38
C ASP A 468 3.47 4.29 11.12
N ALA A 469 4.37 3.51 11.70
CA ALA A 469 5.64 3.99 12.24
C ALA A 469 6.56 4.53 11.13
N ILE A 470 6.62 3.88 9.96
CA ILE A 470 7.34 4.40 8.78
C ILE A 470 6.79 5.78 8.39
N VAL A 471 5.47 5.92 8.28
CA VAL A 471 4.83 7.20 7.94
C VAL A 471 5.10 8.25 9.01
N HIS A 472 4.99 7.89 10.28
CA HIS A 472 5.30 8.77 11.40
C HIS A 472 6.75 9.29 11.32
N ASN A 473 7.73 8.41 11.15
CA ASN A 473 9.14 8.77 11.08
C ASN A 473 9.42 9.63 9.84
N PHE A 474 8.88 9.26 8.68
CA PHE A 474 8.96 10.08 7.47
C PHE A 474 8.46 11.51 7.73
N ASN A 475 7.30 11.65 8.37
CA ASN A 475 6.70 12.95 8.68
C ASN A 475 7.52 13.74 9.72
N GLN A 476 8.12 13.06 10.69
CA GLN A 476 9.02 13.70 11.69
C GLN A 476 10.25 14.34 11.01
N TYR A 477 10.84 13.67 10.02
CA TYR A 477 11.94 14.27 9.26
C TYR A 477 11.43 15.35 8.30
N ARG A 478 10.28 15.13 7.66
CA ARG A 478 9.66 16.10 6.75
C ARG A 478 9.35 17.43 7.43
N SER A 479 8.88 17.39 8.67
CA SER A 479 8.56 18.61 9.46
C SER A 479 9.78 19.49 9.75
N LYS A 480 11.00 19.00 9.59
CA LYS A 480 12.25 19.76 9.77
C LYS A 480 12.70 20.47 8.50
N LEU A 481 12.11 20.15 7.37
CA LEU A 481 12.49 20.62 6.05
C LEU A 481 11.58 21.74 5.59
N LYS A 482 12.08 22.56 4.68
CA LYS A 482 11.27 23.52 3.94
C LYS A 482 10.28 22.77 3.02
N PRO A 483 9.14 23.37 2.70
CA PRO A 483 8.13 22.73 1.85
C PRO A 483 8.62 22.33 0.46
N GLU A 484 9.53 23.12 -0.12
CA GLU A 484 10.13 22.88 -1.43
C GLU A 484 11.24 21.84 -1.44
N THR A 485 11.84 21.54 -0.28
CA THR A 485 12.92 20.55 -0.18
C THR A 485 12.41 19.14 -0.41
N LYS A 486 12.94 18.47 -1.41
CA LYS A 486 12.59 17.08 -1.75
C LYS A 486 13.21 16.08 -0.77
N MET A 487 12.61 14.90 -0.68
CA MET A 487 13.13 13.82 0.16
C MET A 487 13.31 12.53 -0.64
N VAL A 488 14.51 11.96 -0.57
CA VAL A 488 14.81 10.60 -1.00
C VAL A 488 14.69 9.67 0.19
N CYS A 489 13.90 8.61 0.11
CA CYS A 489 13.83 7.55 1.11
C CYS A 489 14.64 6.33 0.66
N MET A 490 15.54 5.86 1.53
CA MET A 490 16.40 4.71 1.24
C MET A 490 15.65 3.41 1.52
N VAL A 491 15.40 2.61 0.48
CA VAL A 491 14.75 1.28 0.57
C VAL A 491 15.64 0.14 0.11
N LYS A 492 16.94 0.39 0.01
CA LYS A 492 17.97 -0.58 -0.36
C LYS A 492 18.11 -1.71 0.66
N ALA A 493 18.83 -2.77 0.28
CA ALA A 493 19.07 -3.95 1.12
C ALA A 493 17.76 -4.52 1.68
N PHE A 494 16.81 -4.80 0.76
CA PHE A 494 15.47 -5.29 1.10
C PHE A 494 14.77 -4.40 2.13
N GLY A 495 14.78 -3.06 1.91
CA GLY A 495 14.21 -2.08 2.84
C GLY A 495 14.84 -2.18 4.23
N TYR A 496 16.17 -2.24 4.31
CA TYR A 496 16.90 -2.48 5.58
C TYR A 496 16.37 -3.74 6.31
N GLY A 497 16.12 -4.81 5.56
CA GLY A 497 15.58 -6.05 6.11
C GLY A 497 14.08 -6.07 6.35
N ALA A 498 13.39 -4.93 6.32
CA ALA A 498 11.95 -4.82 6.61
C ALA A 498 11.04 -5.15 5.41
N GLY A 499 11.61 -5.36 4.21
CA GLY A 499 10.87 -5.57 2.96
C GLY A 499 10.77 -4.30 2.11
N SER A 500 11.08 -4.39 0.82
CA SER A 500 11.20 -3.21 -0.04
C SER A 500 9.87 -2.71 -0.56
N TYR A 501 8.99 -3.62 -1.03
CA TYR A 501 7.77 -3.25 -1.75
C TYR A 501 6.73 -2.54 -0.87
N GLU A 502 6.37 -3.14 0.27
CA GLU A 502 5.34 -2.57 1.15
C GLU A 502 5.75 -1.18 1.69
N LEU A 503 7.04 -1.02 1.97
CA LEU A 503 7.61 0.27 2.36
C LEU A 503 7.56 1.27 1.22
N ALA A 504 8.06 0.90 0.03
CA ALA A 504 8.07 1.76 -1.15
C ALA A 504 6.65 2.21 -1.54
N LYS A 505 5.69 1.28 -1.51
CA LYS A 505 4.28 1.58 -1.75
C LYS A 505 3.71 2.54 -0.71
N THR A 506 3.99 2.30 0.57
CA THR A 506 3.56 3.19 1.66
C THR A 506 4.15 4.59 1.48
N LEU A 507 5.43 4.70 1.16
CA LEU A 507 6.11 5.99 0.93
C LEU A 507 5.56 6.70 -0.31
N GLN A 508 5.29 5.98 -1.40
CA GLN A 508 4.65 6.53 -2.60
C GLN A 508 3.24 7.06 -2.31
N GLU A 509 2.43 6.32 -1.55
CA GLU A 509 1.10 6.76 -1.09
C GLU A 509 1.16 8.04 -0.25
N HIS A 510 2.28 8.26 0.48
CA HIS A 510 2.53 9.45 1.30
C HIS A 510 3.42 10.50 0.61
N ARG A 511 3.49 10.45 -0.74
CA ARG A 511 4.15 11.45 -1.59
C ARG A 511 5.64 11.66 -1.28
N CYS A 512 6.36 10.58 -1.05
CA CYS A 512 7.82 10.61 -1.11
C CYS A 512 8.25 11.04 -2.52
N ASP A 513 9.24 11.92 -2.63
CA ASP A 513 9.68 12.45 -3.92
C ASP A 513 10.52 11.46 -4.72
N TYR A 514 11.41 10.73 -4.04
CA TYR A 514 12.34 9.76 -4.61
C TYR A 514 12.52 8.57 -3.69
N LEU A 515 12.74 7.41 -4.27
CA LEU A 515 13.33 6.26 -3.56
C LEU A 515 14.79 6.09 -3.97
N ALA A 516 15.57 5.41 -3.13
CA ALA A 516 16.91 5.00 -3.52
C ALA A 516 17.17 3.54 -3.11
N VAL A 517 17.73 2.80 -4.06
CA VAL A 517 18.13 1.39 -3.94
C VAL A 517 19.64 1.25 -4.11
N ALA A 518 20.21 0.11 -3.75
CA ALA A 518 21.63 -0.13 -3.92
C ALA A 518 21.98 -0.49 -5.36
N VAL A 519 21.28 -1.43 -5.96
CA VAL A 519 21.54 -2.03 -7.28
C VAL A 519 20.29 -1.95 -8.17
N ALA A 520 20.50 -2.08 -9.48
CA ALA A 520 19.41 -1.95 -10.46
C ALA A 520 18.31 -3.00 -10.29
N ASP A 521 18.65 -4.22 -9.87
CA ASP A 521 17.69 -5.31 -9.68
C ASP A 521 16.65 -4.97 -8.61
N GLU A 522 17.06 -4.37 -7.48
CA GLU A 522 16.10 -3.90 -6.45
C GLU A 522 15.12 -2.87 -7.03
N GLY A 523 15.61 -1.96 -7.89
CA GLY A 523 14.78 -0.97 -8.56
C GLY A 523 13.81 -1.59 -9.57
N ALA A 524 14.29 -2.58 -10.34
CA ALA A 524 13.47 -3.31 -11.32
C ALA A 524 12.35 -4.10 -10.65
N GLU A 525 12.62 -4.76 -9.51
CA GLU A 525 11.59 -5.42 -8.71
C GLU A 525 10.51 -4.44 -8.24
N LEU A 526 10.90 -3.27 -7.72
CA LEU A 526 9.95 -2.23 -7.31
C LEU A 526 9.10 -1.72 -8.49
N ARG A 527 9.69 -1.58 -9.69
CA ARG A 527 8.95 -1.20 -10.90
C ARG A 527 7.94 -2.26 -11.31
N LYS A 528 8.34 -3.55 -11.29
CA LYS A 528 7.46 -4.67 -11.58
C LYS A 528 6.23 -4.69 -10.68
N GLU A 529 6.40 -4.32 -9.40
CA GLU A 529 5.33 -4.22 -8.41
C GLU A 529 4.51 -2.91 -8.50
N GLY A 530 4.78 -2.05 -9.49
CA GLY A 530 3.99 -0.85 -9.77
C GLY A 530 4.42 0.42 -9.03
N ILE A 531 5.63 0.49 -8.52
CA ILE A 531 6.19 1.73 -7.99
C ILE A 531 6.55 2.66 -9.16
N SER A 532 5.99 3.86 -9.20
CA SER A 532 6.11 4.81 -10.32
C SER A 532 6.97 6.05 -10.01
N ILE A 533 7.21 6.39 -8.74
CA ILE A 533 8.05 7.53 -8.38
C ILE A 533 9.51 7.30 -8.78
N PRO A 534 10.32 8.35 -9.01
CA PRO A 534 11.73 8.22 -9.39
C PRO A 534 12.53 7.35 -8.41
N ILE A 535 13.39 6.48 -8.93
CA ILE A 535 14.24 5.58 -8.15
C ILE A 535 15.70 5.81 -8.52
N ILE A 536 16.51 6.20 -7.53
CA ILE A 536 17.95 6.38 -7.68
C ILE A 536 18.67 5.05 -7.40
N VAL A 537 19.55 4.64 -8.29
CA VAL A 537 20.44 3.48 -8.11
C VAL A 537 21.83 3.96 -7.66
N MET A 538 22.19 3.59 -6.42
CA MET A 538 23.41 4.12 -5.77
C MET A 538 24.73 3.42 -6.18
N ASN A 539 24.66 2.20 -6.68
CA ASN A 539 25.82 1.44 -7.14
C ASN A 539 25.50 0.79 -8.51
N PRO A 540 25.35 1.59 -9.58
CA PRO A 540 25.08 1.01 -10.89
C PRO A 540 26.28 0.26 -11.42
N GLU A 541 26.05 -0.93 -11.98
CA GLU A 541 27.05 -1.76 -12.64
C GLU A 541 26.94 -1.62 -14.15
N PHE A 542 28.05 -1.82 -14.89
CA PHE A 542 28.04 -1.78 -16.36
C PHE A 542 27.13 -2.85 -16.97
N SER A 543 27.01 -4.00 -16.30
CA SER A 543 26.13 -5.10 -16.69
C SER A 543 24.64 -4.77 -16.53
N SER A 544 24.29 -3.80 -15.70
CA SER A 544 22.91 -3.44 -15.35
C SER A 544 22.27 -2.38 -16.25
N PHE A 545 22.97 -1.90 -17.29
CA PHE A 545 22.45 -0.82 -18.13
C PHE A 545 21.09 -1.16 -18.80
N ASN A 546 20.87 -2.42 -19.21
CA ASN A 546 19.56 -2.82 -19.71
C ASN A 546 18.46 -2.61 -18.67
N ALA A 547 18.69 -3.10 -17.44
CA ALA A 547 17.72 -2.94 -16.35
C ALA A 547 17.47 -1.47 -15.99
N LEU A 548 18.51 -0.62 -16.03
CA LEU A 548 18.37 0.82 -15.80
C LEU A 548 17.43 1.46 -16.83
N PHE A 549 17.68 1.24 -18.12
CA PHE A 549 16.91 1.88 -19.19
C PHE A 549 15.49 1.34 -19.32
N GLU A 550 15.31 0.01 -19.25
CA GLU A 550 14.01 -0.63 -19.39
C GLU A 550 13.06 -0.29 -18.22
N ASN A 551 13.63 -0.07 -17.02
CA ASN A 551 12.86 0.24 -15.82
C ASN A 551 12.88 1.74 -15.44
N HIS A 552 13.42 2.60 -16.30
CA HIS A 552 13.52 4.06 -16.03
C HIS A 552 14.09 4.36 -14.64
N LEU A 553 15.23 3.75 -14.31
CA LEU A 553 15.95 3.97 -13.06
C LEU A 553 17.03 5.04 -13.25
N GLU A 554 17.23 5.90 -12.26
CA GLU A 554 18.14 7.04 -12.34
C GLU A 554 19.48 6.69 -11.66
N PRO A 555 20.58 6.42 -12.40
CA PRO A 555 21.83 5.96 -11.80
C PRO A 555 22.64 7.10 -11.19
N GLU A 556 23.33 6.80 -10.06
CA GLU A 556 24.48 7.55 -9.57
C GLU A 556 25.64 7.43 -10.56
N VAL A 557 26.34 8.54 -10.84
CA VAL A 557 27.55 8.57 -11.68
C VAL A 557 28.69 9.19 -10.89
N TYR A 558 29.76 8.43 -10.68
CA TYR A 558 30.85 8.76 -9.75
C TYR A 558 32.23 8.76 -10.40
N SER A 559 32.33 8.46 -11.69
CA SER A 559 33.62 8.43 -12.40
C SER A 559 33.44 8.72 -13.89
N PHE A 560 34.51 9.23 -14.54
CA PHE A 560 34.49 9.47 -16.00
C PHE A 560 34.24 8.19 -16.79
N ARG A 561 34.79 7.06 -16.35
CA ARG A 561 34.56 5.76 -17.00
C ARG A 561 33.08 5.41 -17.05
N LEU A 562 32.35 5.63 -15.96
CA LEU A 562 30.90 5.37 -15.91
C LEU A 562 30.12 6.40 -16.72
N LEU A 563 30.49 7.70 -16.63
CA LEU A 563 29.87 8.78 -17.39
C LEU A 563 30.00 8.51 -18.89
N ASP A 564 31.22 8.26 -19.38
CA ASP A 564 31.48 8.01 -20.79
C ASP A 564 30.78 6.74 -21.30
N ALA A 565 30.61 5.71 -20.44
CA ALA A 565 29.88 4.51 -20.78
C ALA A 565 28.36 4.77 -20.89
N MET A 566 27.79 5.56 -19.96
CA MET A 566 26.38 5.97 -20.03
C MET A 566 26.08 6.81 -21.27
N ILE A 567 26.96 7.75 -21.61
CA ILE A 567 26.84 8.58 -22.83
C ILE A 567 26.82 7.68 -24.08
N ARG A 568 27.81 6.80 -24.24
CA ARG A 568 27.87 5.88 -25.39
C ARG A 568 26.65 4.98 -25.49
N GLU A 569 26.15 4.47 -24.36
CA GLU A 569 25.03 3.56 -24.37
C GLU A 569 23.69 4.27 -24.67
N THR A 570 23.49 5.49 -24.17
CA THR A 570 22.34 6.31 -24.54
C THR A 570 22.35 6.70 -26.01
N GLU A 571 23.51 7.08 -26.55
CA GLU A 571 23.68 7.37 -27.97
C GLU A 571 23.37 6.13 -28.84
N ARG A 572 23.90 4.97 -28.47
CA ARG A 572 23.66 3.70 -29.18
C ARG A 572 22.16 3.35 -29.23
N ARG A 573 21.40 3.68 -28.18
CA ARG A 573 19.96 3.44 -28.07
C ARG A 573 19.08 4.56 -28.62
N GLY A 574 19.67 5.68 -29.03
CA GLY A 574 18.91 6.86 -29.44
C GLY A 574 18.14 7.53 -28.29
N ILE A 575 18.59 7.35 -27.04
CA ILE A 575 17.97 7.96 -25.86
C ILE A 575 18.54 9.36 -25.69
N THR A 576 17.68 10.32 -25.38
CA THR A 576 18.07 11.72 -25.08
C THR A 576 17.64 12.12 -23.67
N SER A 577 18.43 12.96 -23.04
CA SER A 577 18.15 13.56 -21.72
C SER A 577 17.87 12.53 -20.60
N TYR A 578 18.56 11.38 -20.63
CA TYR A 578 18.40 10.36 -19.59
C TYR A 578 18.95 10.89 -18.25
N PRO A 579 18.14 10.89 -17.16
CA PRO A 579 18.55 11.50 -15.89
C PRO A 579 19.63 10.69 -15.19
N ILE A 580 20.70 11.39 -14.78
CA ILE A 580 21.78 10.84 -13.97
C ILE A 580 22.04 11.73 -12.73
N HIS A 581 22.63 11.16 -11.70
CA HIS A 581 22.97 11.85 -10.44
C HIS A 581 24.50 11.89 -10.26
N ILE A 582 25.08 13.09 -10.39
CA ILE A 582 26.53 13.27 -10.28
C ILE A 582 26.94 13.25 -8.82
N LYS A 583 27.88 12.39 -8.47
CA LYS A 583 28.43 12.29 -7.12
C LYS A 583 29.79 12.93 -7.00
N ILE A 584 29.94 13.84 -6.06
CA ILE A 584 31.21 14.50 -5.72
C ILE A 584 31.72 13.94 -4.38
N ASP A 585 32.98 13.57 -4.32
CA ASP A 585 33.64 13.21 -3.07
C ASP A 585 34.16 14.46 -2.37
N THR A 586 33.66 14.73 -1.18
CA THR A 586 34.05 15.88 -0.36
C THR A 586 34.81 15.48 0.90
N GLY A 587 35.21 14.19 1.02
CA GLY A 587 35.97 13.68 2.13
C GLY A 587 35.52 12.35 2.72
N MET A 588 34.55 11.67 2.09
CA MET A 588 34.16 10.30 2.48
C MET A 588 35.10 9.24 1.90
N HIS A 589 35.76 9.56 0.78
CA HIS A 589 36.74 8.70 0.08
C HIS A 589 36.23 7.30 -0.27
N ARG A 590 34.97 7.22 -0.75
CA ARG A 590 34.35 5.97 -1.17
C ARG A 590 34.10 5.93 -2.68
N LEU A 591 33.22 6.74 -3.18
CA LEU A 591 32.89 6.95 -4.60
C LEU A 591 32.59 8.43 -4.82
N GLY A 592 32.89 8.96 -6.01
CA GLY A 592 32.64 10.34 -6.40
C GLY A 592 33.79 10.94 -7.19
N PHE A 593 33.47 11.91 -8.04
CA PHE A 593 34.45 12.76 -8.68
C PHE A 593 35.10 13.69 -7.64
N GLN A 594 36.35 14.11 -7.89
CA GLN A 594 36.95 15.15 -7.08
C GLN A 594 36.31 16.50 -7.42
N PRO A 595 36.24 17.47 -6.48
CA PRO A 595 35.70 18.80 -6.76
C PRO A 595 36.39 19.47 -7.99
N GLU A 596 37.67 19.22 -8.20
CA GLU A 596 38.46 19.73 -9.30
C GLU A 596 38.08 19.15 -10.68
N ASP A 597 37.36 18.03 -10.70
CA ASP A 597 36.88 17.38 -11.93
C ASP A 597 35.68 18.08 -12.55
N VAL A 598 35.04 19.03 -11.84
CA VAL A 598 33.78 19.67 -12.25
C VAL A 598 33.84 20.29 -13.65
N PRO A 599 34.89 21.04 -14.04
CA PRO A 599 34.98 21.57 -15.40
C PRO A 599 34.96 20.49 -16.47
N ALA A 600 35.70 19.38 -16.27
CA ALA A 600 35.76 18.26 -17.19
C ALA A 600 34.42 17.48 -17.26
N ILE A 601 33.62 17.45 -16.16
CA ILE A 601 32.26 16.89 -16.16
C ILE A 601 31.33 17.77 -17.01
N CYS A 602 31.37 19.10 -16.84
CA CYS A 602 30.59 20.05 -17.63
C CYS A 602 30.89 19.91 -19.13
N GLU A 603 32.18 19.89 -19.51
CA GLU A 603 32.58 19.70 -20.90
C GLU A 603 31.95 18.44 -21.54
N ARG A 604 31.99 17.29 -20.83
CA ARG A 604 31.39 16.04 -21.33
C ARG A 604 29.88 16.11 -21.43
N LEU A 605 29.20 16.71 -20.44
CA LEU A 605 27.74 16.79 -20.41
C LEU A 605 27.21 17.74 -21.49
N ILE A 606 27.92 18.83 -21.80
CA ILE A 606 27.52 19.80 -22.83
C ILE A 606 27.75 19.23 -24.24
N ALA A 607 28.79 18.42 -24.44
CA ALA A 607 29.16 17.86 -25.74
C ALA A 607 28.20 16.81 -26.28
N GLN A 608 27.15 16.43 -25.54
CA GLN A 608 26.25 15.35 -25.92
C GLN A 608 24.79 15.62 -25.46
N SER A 609 23.84 14.81 -25.97
CA SER A 609 22.40 14.92 -25.63
C SER A 609 21.81 13.67 -24.98
N GLY A 610 22.60 12.61 -24.81
CA GLY A 610 22.11 11.30 -24.29
C GLY A 610 21.74 11.33 -22.84
N VAL A 611 22.55 11.98 -21.99
CA VAL A 611 22.32 12.07 -20.53
C VAL A 611 22.18 13.52 -20.08
N ILE A 612 21.45 13.72 -18.96
CA ILE A 612 21.31 15.02 -18.30
C ILE A 612 21.58 14.87 -16.80
N ALA A 613 22.39 15.75 -16.22
CA ALA A 613 22.59 15.79 -14.79
C ALA A 613 21.32 16.29 -14.09
N ARG A 614 20.57 15.38 -13.50
CA ARG A 614 19.36 15.68 -12.73
C ARG A 614 19.71 16.25 -11.37
N SER A 615 20.73 15.70 -10.72
CA SER A 615 21.21 16.19 -9.44
C SER A 615 22.70 16.08 -9.30
N VAL A 616 23.24 16.82 -8.33
CA VAL A 616 24.61 16.68 -7.82
C VAL A 616 24.54 16.45 -6.31
N PHE A 617 25.37 15.52 -5.81
CA PHE A 617 25.35 15.20 -4.39
C PHE A 617 26.69 14.71 -3.84
N SER A 618 26.80 14.76 -2.52
CA SER A 618 27.89 14.17 -1.75
C SER A 618 27.35 13.41 -0.53
N HIS A 619 28.22 12.90 0.32
CA HIS A 619 27.83 12.17 1.53
C HIS A 619 28.66 12.61 2.74
N LEU A 620 27.96 12.98 3.82
CA LEU A 620 28.59 13.36 5.08
C LEU A 620 29.14 12.13 5.80
N ALA A 621 30.42 12.21 6.23
CA ALA A 621 31.11 11.11 6.88
C ALA A 621 31.00 11.12 8.41
N GLY A 622 30.78 12.30 9.02
CA GLY A 622 30.82 12.48 10.49
C GLY A 622 29.62 13.25 11.05
N SER A 623 28.51 13.33 10.32
CA SER A 623 27.34 14.13 10.73
C SER A 623 26.59 13.58 11.97
N ASP A 624 26.88 12.38 12.40
CA ASP A 624 26.30 11.69 13.58
C ASP A 624 27.01 12.04 14.90
N SER A 625 28.20 12.64 14.85
CA SER A 625 28.97 12.97 16.04
C SER A 625 29.42 14.43 16.08
N TYR A 626 29.24 15.09 17.22
CA TYR A 626 29.67 16.48 17.46
C TYR A 626 31.22 16.65 17.36
N VAL A 627 31.98 15.60 17.57
CA VAL A 627 33.46 15.63 17.46
C VAL A 627 33.90 15.97 16.05
N PHE A 628 33.08 15.70 15.04
CA PHE A 628 33.39 15.90 13.62
C PHE A 628 32.66 17.09 12.98
N ASP A 629 32.17 18.03 13.78
CA ASP A 629 31.40 19.17 13.24
C ASP A 629 32.24 20.05 12.31
N ASP A 630 33.50 20.35 12.68
CA ASP A 630 34.41 21.13 11.82
C ASP A 630 34.65 20.43 10.47
N PHE A 631 34.84 19.13 10.50
CA PHE A 631 35.02 18.34 9.28
C PHE A 631 33.72 18.29 8.45
N THR A 632 32.58 18.17 9.10
CA THR A 632 31.25 18.19 8.44
C THR A 632 31.05 19.53 7.74
N HIS A 633 31.38 20.66 8.37
CA HIS A 633 31.33 21.98 7.76
C HIS A 633 32.26 22.09 6.56
N GLN A 634 33.50 21.57 6.64
CA GLN A 634 34.41 21.54 5.50
C GLN A 634 33.82 20.73 4.31
N GLN A 635 33.17 19.59 4.58
CA GLN A 635 32.45 18.83 3.52
C GLN A 635 31.33 19.63 2.90
N LEU A 636 30.51 20.34 3.71
CA LEU A 636 29.42 21.20 3.26
C LEU A 636 29.92 22.36 2.37
N ASP A 637 31.00 23.02 2.76
CA ASP A 637 31.61 24.12 2.01
C ASP A 637 32.16 23.63 0.67
N LYS A 638 32.97 22.54 0.68
CA LYS A 638 33.50 21.92 -0.54
C LYS A 638 32.37 21.54 -1.51
N PHE A 639 31.31 20.93 -0.98
CA PHE A 639 30.16 20.52 -1.79
C PHE A 639 29.44 21.72 -2.39
N THR A 640 29.17 22.75 -1.56
CA THR A 640 28.44 23.95 -2.01
C THR A 640 29.20 24.65 -3.15
N LYS A 641 30.53 24.75 -3.03
CA LYS A 641 31.38 25.30 -4.09
C LYS A 641 31.31 24.47 -5.37
N ALA A 642 31.59 23.17 -5.30
CA ALA A 642 31.59 22.26 -6.46
C ALA A 642 30.20 22.19 -7.14
N ALA A 643 29.12 22.14 -6.37
CA ALA A 643 27.76 22.13 -6.90
C ALA A 643 27.38 23.45 -7.59
N GLY A 644 27.84 24.60 -7.06
CA GLY A 644 27.67 25.91 -7.68
C GLY A 644 28.44 26.04 -9.00
N GLU A 645 29.68 25.54 -9.03
CA GLU A 645 30.50 25.48 -10.24
C GLU A 645 29.88 24.59 -11.32
N LEU A 646 29.35 23.41 -10.93
CA LEU A 646 28.67 22.52 -11.86
C LEU A 646 27.41 23.17 -12.47
N GLU A 647 26.56 23.77 -11.65
CA GLU A 647 25.33 24.45 -12.10
C GLU A 647 25.65 25.60 -13.04
N SER A 648 26.67 26.41 -12.71
CA SER A 648 27.12 27.52 -13.55
C SER A 648 27.68 27.05 -14.87
N GLY A 649 28.44 25.92 -14.87
CA GLY A 649 29.01 25.35 -16.07
C GLY A 649 27.97 24.72 -17.00
N LEU A 650 26.90 24.14 -16.46
CA LEU A 650 25.84 23.49 -17.25
C LEU A 650 24.75 24.46 -17.76
N GLU A 651 24.70 25.69 -17.25
CA GLU A 651 23.70 26.73 -17.57
C GLU A 651 22.23 26.31 -17.31
N TYR A 652 22.01 25.26 -16.49
CA TYR A 652 20.70 24.85 -16.02
C TYR A 652 20.73 24.41 -14.56
N LYS A 653 19.56 24.45 -13.90
CA LYS A 653 19.42 24.05 -12.50
C LYS A 653 19.61 22.54 -12.30
N VAL A 654 20.45 22.17 -11.34
CA VAL A 654 20.61 20.81 -10.84
C VAL A 654 20.15 20.71 -9.40
N ILE A 655 19.48 19.63 -9.03
CA ILE A 655 19.04 19.37 -7.64
C ILE A 655 20.30 19.10 -6.78
N LYS A 656 20.51 19.87 -5.71
CA LYS A 656 21.66 19.74 -4.81
C LYS A 656 21.27 19.02 -3.54
N HIS A 657 22.04 17.99 -3.15
CA HIS A 657 21.76 17.28 -1.89
C HIS A 657 23.00 16.66 -1.25
N ILE A 658 23.11 16.80 0.07
CA ILE A 658 24.23 16.24 0.84
C ILE A 658 23.78 15.57 2.14
N LEU A 659 22.69 16.04 2.79
CA LEU A 659 22.29 15.57 4.10
C LEU A 659 21.78 14.13 4.07
N ASN A 660 22.31 13.30 4.98
CA ASN A 660 21.79 11.99 5.39
C ASN A 660 20.86 12.15 6.62
N SER A 661 20.38 11.07 7.25
CA SER A 661 19.49 11.14 8.43
C SER A 661 20.06 12.02 9.54
N ALA A 662 21.31 11.81 9.95
CA ALA A 662 21.99 12.62 10.97
C ALA A 662 22.16 14.09 10.54
N GLY A 663 22.49 14.31 9.25
CA GLY A 663 22.57 15.65 8.68
C GLY A 663 21.25 16.40 8.74
N ILE A 664 20.11 15.74 8.47
CA ILE A 664 18.77 16.35 8.61
C ILE A 664 18.50 16.72 10.07
N GLU A 665 18.92 15.89 11.03
CA GLU A 665 18.73 16.14 12.45
C GLU A 665 19.54 17.34 12.95
N ARG A 666 20.80 17.49 12.51
CA ARG A 666 21.77 18.41 13.09
C ARG A 666 22.12 19.62 12.20
N PHE A 667 22.03 19.48 10.90
CA PHE A 667 22.46 20.48 9.92
C PHE A 667 21.33 20.90 8.96
N ALA A 668 20.08 20.94 9.42
CA ALA A 668 18.89 21.24 8.60
C ALA A 668 19.01 22.56 7.81
N ALA A 669 19.81 23.53 8.25
CA ALA A 669 20.07 24.75 7.51
C ALA A 669 20.70 24.50 6.11
N TYR A 670 21.38 23.38 5.92
CA TYR A 670 22.04 22.97 4.66
C TYR A 670 21.19 21.98 3.86
N GLN A 671 19.87 21.94 4.02
CA GLN A 671 18.94 21.00 3.35
C GLN A 671 18.92 21.12 1.82
N MET A 672 19.35 22.29 1.29
CA MET A 672 19.37 22.58 -0.15
C MET A 672 18.05 22.21 -0.86
N ASP A 673 18.14 21.60 -2.05
CA ASP A 673 16.95 21.22 -2.83
C ASP A 673 16.39 19.85 -2.44
N MET A 674 17.21 18.96 -1.85
CA MET A 674 16.81 17.60 -1.53
C MET A 674 17.65 17.03 -0.37
N VAL A 675 17.08 16.05 0.38
CA VAL A 675 17.76 15.33 1.45
C VAL A 675 17.57 13.82 1.29
N ARG A 676 18.41 13.01 1.95
CA ARG A 676 18.31 11.54 1.90
C ARG A 676 18.06 10.94 3.28
N LEU A 677 16.84 10.44 3.48
CA LEU A 677 16.42 9.78 4.70
C LEU A 677 16.75 8.28 4.63
N GLY A 678 17.65 7.84 5.49
CA GLY A 678 18.06 6.44 5.64
C GLY A 678 17.53 5.82 6.93
N ILE A 679 18.40 5.54 7.88
CA ILE A 679 18.09 4.79 9.10
C ILE A 679 17.01 5.44 9.97
N GLY A 680 16.90 6.76 9.94
CA GLY A 680 15.85 7.48 10.66
C GLY A 680 14.44 7.09 10.24
N LEU A 681 14.26 6.67 8.98
CA LEU A 681 12.98 6.14 8.49
C LEU A 681 12.56 4.87 9.26
N TYR A 682 13.54 4.06 9.66
CA TYR A 682 13.37 2.80 10.37
C TYR A 682 13.32 2.93 11.91
N GLY A 683 13.22 4.16 12.40
CA GLY A 683 13.02 4.45 13.82
C GLY A 683 14.29 4.57 14.65
N VAL A 684 15.47 4.58 14.00
CA VAL A 684 16.75 4.74 14.67
C VAL A 684 17.33 6.11 14.40
N SER A 685 17.48 6.93 15.44
CA SER A 685 18.16 8.22 15.33
C SER A 685 19.67 8.05 15.41
N ALA A 686 20.38 8.67 14.47
CA ALA A 686 21.83 8.67 14.49
C ALA A 686 22.42 9.72 15.47
N SER A 687 21.65 10.71 15.89
CA SER A 687 22.09 11.79 16.81
C SER A 687 21.33 11.84 18.14
N GLY A 688 20.53 10.81 18.46
CA GLY A 688 19.75 10.72 19.70
C GLY A 688 18.44 11.52 19.67
N GLN A 689 17.88 11.79 18.51
CA GLN A 689 16.58 12.47 18.38
C GLN A 689 15.48 11.63 19.03
N LYS A 690 14.64 12.27 19.85
CA LYS A 690 13.45 11.67 20.46
C LYS A 690 12.25 11.76 19.50
N GLY A 691 11.29 10.85 19.68
CA GLY A 691 10.00 10.89 18.97
C GLY A 691 9.93 10.07 17.71
N LEU A 692 10.98 9.35 17.34
CA LEU A 692 10.88 8.30 16.31
C LEU A 692 10.19 7.07 16.91
N ARG A 693 9.43 6.36 16.06
CA ARG A 693 8.76 5.11 16.44
C ARG A 693 9.55 3.92 15.91
N ASN A 694 9.61 2.86 16.69
CA ASN A 694 10.16 1.59 16.24
C ASN A 694 9.32 1.04 15.06
N VAL A 695 10.01 0.60 14.02
CA VAL A 695 9.38 0.06 12.81
C VAL A 695 9.34 -1.46 12.84
N SER A 696 10.39 -2.08 13.31
CA SER A 696 10.59 -3.53 13.19
C SER A 696 10.70 -4.21 14.55
N THR A 697 9.91 -5.25 14.76
CA THR A 697 9.97 -6.12 15.94
C THR A 697 10.23 -7.56 15.51
N LEU A 698 11.40 -8.10 15.87
CA LEU A 698 11.74 -9.49 15.64
C LEU A 698 11.28 -10.33 16.82
N LYS A 699 10.40 -11.27 16.57
CA LYS A 699 9.84 -12.15 17.61
C LYS A 699 9.74 -13.60 17.16
N THR A 700 9.72 -14.48 18.16
CA THR A 700 9.53 -15.91 18.02
C THR A 700 8.72 -16.45 19.20
N THR A 701 8.65 -17.77 19.37
CA THR A 701 7.93 -18.42 20.49
C THR A 701 8.83 -19.45 21.17
N ILE A 702 8.49 -19.82 22.40
CA ILE A 702 9.17 -20.92 23.10
C ILE A 702 8.65 -22.25 22.57
N LEU A 703 9.54 -23.07 22.01
CA LEU A 703 9.20 -24.42 21.52
C LEU A 703 9.08 -25.44 22.66
N GLN A 704 10.02 -25.40 23.59
CA GLN A 704 10.13 -26.35 24.71
C GLN A 704 10.85 -25.71 25.89
N ILE A 705 10.50 -26.13 27.10
CA ILE A 705 11.25 -25.80 28.32
C ILE A 705 11.78 -27.09 28.95
N GLN A 706 13.10 -27.18 29.13
CA GLN A 706 13.77 -28.30 29.77
C GLN A 706 14.26 -27.92 31.19
N ASN A 707 14.11 -28.84 32.14
CA ASN A 707 14.71 -28.74 33.46
C ASN A 707 16.11 -29.35 33.39
N VAL A 708 17.13 -28.55 33.63
CA VAL A 708 18.54 -28.94 33.56
C VAL A 708 19.16 -28.89 34.99
N PRO A 709 19.70 -30.02 35.50
CA PRO A 709 20.27 -30.06 36.82
C PRO A 709 21.57 -29.26 36.93
N ALA A 710 21.87 -28.78 38.15
CA ALA A 710 23.11 -28.07 38.47
C ALA A 710 24.35 -28.84 38.02
N GLY A 711 25.29 -28.17 37.36
CA GLY A 711 26.52 -28.77 36.87
C GLY A 711 26.47 -29.29 35.44
N ASP A 712 25.28 -29.38 34.80
CA ASP A 712 25.15 -29.77 33.41
C ASP A 712 25.49 -28.61 32.47
N SER A 713 25.97 -29.00 31.27
CA SER A 713 26.38 -28.05 30.23
C SER A 713 25.27 -27.85 29.19
N ILE A 714 25.20 -26.64 28.65
CA ILE A 714 24.21 -26.23 27.63
C ILE A 714 24.88 -26.03 26.26
N GLY A 715 24.34 -26.67 25.24
CA GLY A 715 24.64 -26.41 23.83
C GLY A 715 25.98 -26.94 23.36
N TYR A 716 26.33 -26.53 22.12
CA TYR A 716 27.57 -26.98 21.47
C TYR A 716 28.83 -26.56 22.21
N SER A 717 29.84 -27.41 22.14
CA SER A 717 31.16 -27.25 22.76
C SER A 717 31.13 -27.16 24.29
N ARG A 718 29.97 -27.39 24.93
CA ARG A 718 29.81 -27.40 26.39
C ARG A 718 30.38 -26.16 27.07
N MET A 719 30.22 -24.99 26.46
CA MET A 719 30.87 -23.73 26.94
C MET A 719 30.13 -23.09 28.12
N SER A 720 28.86 -23.38 28.31
CA SER A 720 28.04 -22.89 29.43
C SER A 720 27.63 -24.01 30.34
N TYR A 721 27.74 -23.80 31.66
CA TYR A 721 27.27 -24.72 32.70
C TYR A 721 26.25 -24.04 33.61
N VAL A 722 25.16 -24.72 33.95
CA VAL A 722 24.20 -24.19 34.91
C VAL A 722 24.73 -24.40 36.35
N LYS A 723 24.66 -23.34 37.14
CA LYS A 723 25.17 -23.35 38.52
C LYS A 723 24.15 -23.84 39.55
N ARG A 724 22.90 -23.94 39.18
CA ARG A 724 21.74 -24.40 39.94
C ARG A 724 20.78 -25.13 39.02
N ASP A 725 19.84 -25.86 39.59
CA ASP A 725 18.75 -26.44 38.81
C ASP A 725 18.05 -25.34 38.03
N SER A 726 18.01 -25.46 36.70
CA SER A 726 17.65 -24.37 35.83
C SER A 726 16.56 -24.80 34.82
N ARG A 727 15.71 -23.86 34.45
CA ARG A 727 14.73 -23.99 33.37
C ARG A 727 15.27 -23.34 32.11
N ILE A 728 15.46 -24.12 31.07
CA ILE A 728 16.07 -23.68 29.82
C ILE A 728 15.02 -23.74 28.71
N ALA A 729 14.64 -22.59 28.15
CA ALA A 729 13.74 -22.50 27.01
C ALA A 729 14.52 -22.61 25.70
N ILE A 730 13.96 -23.35 24.76
CA ILE A 730 14.45 -23.49 23.38
C ILE A 730 13.56 -22.64 22.46
N ILE A 731 14.16 -21.76 21.67
CA ILE A 731 13.46 -20.91 20.73
C ILE A 731 13.97 -21.15 19.28
N PRO A 732 13.08 -21.13 18.26
CA PRO A 732 13.41 -21.47 16.88
C PRO A 732 13.97 -20.28 16.08
N ILE A 733 15.06 -19.69 16.60
CA ILE A 733 15.82 -18.66 15.91
C ILE A 733 17.29 -18.89 16.14
N GLY A 734 18.09 -18.82 15.07
CA GLY A 734 19.51 -18.99 15.11
C GLY A 734 20.24 -18.05 14.15
N TYR A 735 21.55 -18.31 13.92
CA TYR A 735 22.35 -17.42 13.08
C TYR A 735 21.95 -17.47 11.59
N ALA A 736 21.25 -18.51 11.12
CA ALA A 736 20.71 -18.56 9.77
C ALA A 736 19.47 -17.66 9.58
N ASP A 737 18.84 -17.24 10.68
CA ASP A 737 17.74 -16.26 10.69
C ASP A 737 18.24 -14.81 10.81
N GLY A 738 19.52 -14.64 11.17
CA GLY A 738 20.13 -13.33 11.40
C GLY A 738 20.43 -13.02 12.87
N LEU A 739 20.25 -13.98 13.81
CA LEU A 739 20.65 -13.80 15.20
C LEU A 739 22.18 -13.99 15.33
N ASP A 740 22.91 -12.92 15.63
CA ASP A 740 24.37 -12.95 15.67
C ASP A 740 24.88 -13.92 16.76
N ARG A 741 25.87 -14.74 16.38
CA ARG A 741 26.44 -15.76 17.26
C ARG A 741 27.26 -15.19 18.43
N HIS A 742 27.68 -13.92 18.37
CA HIS A 742 28.34 -13.25 19.49
C HIS A 742 27.42 -12.99 20.68
N PHE A 743 26.11 -13.12 20.51
CA PHE A 743 25.17 -13.12 21.62
C PHE A 743 25.21 -14.38 22.49
N SER A 744 25.98 -15.41 22.11
CA SER A 744 26.13 -16.66 22.87
C SER A 744 26.65 -16.44 24.28
N ASN A 745 26.40 -17.40 25.18
CA ASN A 745 26.98 -17.51 26.53
C ASN A 745 26.77 -16.27 27.40
N GLY A 746 25.58 -15.70 27.35
CA GLY A 746 25.20 -14.51 28.14
C GLY A 746 25.59 -13.17 27.50
N GLY A 747 26.08 -13.18 26.26
CA GLY A 747 26.38 -11.97 25.49
C GLY A 747 25.12 -11.19 25.07
N GLY A 748 23.99 -11.90 24.92
CA GLY A 748 22.69 -11.33 24.56
C GLY A 748 21.58 -11.70 25.51
N GLU A 749 20.49 -10.95 25.42
CA GLU A 749 19.24 -11.18 26.16
C GLU A 749 18.05 -11.08 25.19
N VAL A 750 16.96 -11.73 25.56
CA VAL A 750 15.65 -11.64 24.92
C VAL A 750 14.60 -11.21 25.94
N LEU A 751 13.45 -10.76 25.47
CA LEU A 751 12.36 -10.36 26.35
C LEU A 751 11.23 -11.40 26.29
N ILE A 752 10.83 -11.93 27.44
CA ILE A 752 9.74 -12.89 27.60
C ILE A 752 8.80 -12.37 28.69
N ASN A 753 7.53 -12.14 28.38
CA ASN A 753 6.52 -11.62 29.32
C ASN A 753 7.00 -10.35 30.06
N GLY A 754 7.71 -9.44 29.35
CA GLY A 754 8.25 -8.21 29.92
C GLY A 754 9.53 -8.40 30.78
N GLN A 755 10.09 -9.61 30.87
CA GLN A 755 11.30 -9.92 31.62
C GLN A 755 12.47 -10.22 30.71
N ARG A 756 13.65 -9.68 30.99
CA ARG A 756 14.89 -9.96 30.27
C ARG A 756 15.46 -11.31 30.67
N CYS A 757 15.68 -12.16 29.70
CA CYS A 757 16.20 -13.51 29.86
C CYS A 757 17.51 -13.68 29.06
N PRO A 758 18.62 -14.11 29.69
CA PRO A 758 19.90 -14.24 29.01
C PRO A 758 19.93 -15.45 28.07
N ILE A 759 20.60 -15.30 26.94
CA ILE A 759 20.95 -16.39 26.03
C ILE A 759 22.05 -17.25 26.70
N ILE A 760 21.83 -18.54 26.86
CA ILE A 760 22.79 -19.49 27.45
C ILE A 760 23.26 -20.51 26.40
N GLY A 761 24.54 -20.90 26.48
CA GLY A 761 25.17 -21.78 25.49
C GLY A 761 25.41 -21.06 24.15
N ASN A 762 25.94 -21.81 23.18
CA ASN A 762 26.21 -21.31 21.85
C ASN A 762 24.93 -21.28 21.02
N ILE A 763 24.67 -20.17 20.31
CA ILE A 763 23.59 -20.05 19.33
C ILE A 763 23.85 -21.06 18.22
N CYS A 764 22.82 -21.86 17.89
CA CYS A 764 22.83 -22.85 16.82
C CYS A 764 22.39 -22.20 15.48
N MET A 765 22.36 -22.99 14.41
CA MET A 765 21.93 -22.52 13.08
C MET A 765 20.46 -22.07 13.10
N ASP A 766 19.57 -22.85 13.71
CA ASP A 766 18.13 -22.69 13.65
C ASP A 766 17.46 -22.58 15.03
N ALA A 767 18.23 -22.53 16.10
CA ALA A 767 17.70 -22.44 17.47
C ALA A 767 18.71 -21.82 18.44
N CYS A 768 18.23 -21.30 19.54
CA CYS A 768 19.05 -20.94 20.70
C CYS A 768 18.35 -21.23 22.00
N MET A 769 19.11 -21.24 23.09
CA MET A 769 18.67 -21.58 24.45
C MET A 769 18.67 -20.34 25.33
N ILE A 770 17.63 -20.20 26.12
CA ILE A 770 17.38 -19.05 27.01
C ILE A 770 17.22 -19.54 28.44
N ASP A 771 17.92 -18.94 29.37
CA ASP A 771 17.72 -19.19 30.81
C ASP A 771 16.45 -18.46 31.27
N VAL A 772 15.40 -19.25 31.57
CA VAL A 772 14.11 -18.75 32.07
C VAL A 772 13.84 -19.20 33.52
N THR A 773 14.89 -19.55 34.27
CA THR A 773 14.79 -20.11 35.62
C THR A 773 14.00 -19.22 36.56
N ASP A 774 14.24 -17.90 36.52
CA ASP A 774 13.62 -16.93 37.42
C ASP A 774 12.33 -16.29 36.86
N THR A 775 11.72 -16.95 35.82
CA THR A 775 10.52 -16.43 35.16
C THR A 775 9.36 -17.42 35.22
N HIS A 776 8.16 -16.94 34.89
CA HIS A 776 6.95 -17.79 34.76
C HIS A 776 6.72 -18.19 33.29
N ALA A 777 7.77 -18.18 32.48
CA ALA A 777 7.67 -18.52 31.03
C ALA A 777 7.11 -19.95 30.84
N GLN A 778 6.29 -20.10 29.77
CA GLN A 778 5.66 -21.34 29.36
C GLN A 778 5.94 -21.61 27.87
N GLU A 779 5.81 -22.87 27.45
CA GLU A 779 5.87 -23.23 26.04
C GLU A 779 4.77 -22.51 25.25
N GLY A 780 5.12 -21.94 24.10
CA GLY A 780 4.23 -21.11 23.31
C GLY A 780 4.25 -19.62 23.64
N ASP A 781 4.90 -19.17 24.74
CA ASP A 781 5.05 -17.76 25.06
C ASP A 781 5.85 -17.03 23.99
N ALA A 782 5.48 -15.79 23.71
CA ALA A 782 6.18 -14.92 22.77
C ALA A 782 7.53 -14.47 23.32
N VAL A 783 8.54 -14.50 22.48
CA VAL A 783 9.91 -14.05 22.77
C VAL A 783 10.27 -12.92 21.83
N ILE A 784 10.61 -11.76 22.35
CA ILE A 784 11.05 -10.60 21.59
C ILE A 784 12.57 -10.58 21.58
N ILE A 785 13.14 -10.57 20.37
CA ILE A 785 14.60 -10.49 20.15
C ILE A 785 15.03 -9.02 20.11
N PHE A 786 14.27 -8.18 19.41
CA PHE A 786 14.35 -6.71 19.48
C PHE A 786 12.99 -6.09 19.13
N GLY A 787 12.73 -4.90 19.61
CA GLY A 787 11.48 -4.17 19.43
C GLY A 787 11.46 -2.88 20.28
N ASP A 788 10.29 -2.45 20.72
CA ASP A 788 10.14 -1.21 21.50
C ASP A 788 10.85 -1.28 22.87
N GLU A 789 10.67 -2.38 23.60
CA GLU A 789 11.21 -2.53 24.96
C GLU A 789 12.64 -3.08 24.98
N LEU A 790 13.12 -3.60 23.86
CA LEU A 790 14.49 -4.07 23.64
C LEU A 790 14.99 -3.48 22.31
N PRO A 791 15.40 -2.21 22.26
CA PRO A 791 15.76 -1.51 21.03
C PRO A 791 16.94 -2.15 20.31
N VAL A 792 16.86 -2.17 18.96
CA VAL A 792 17.98 -2.69 18.12
C VAL A 792 19.31 -1.99 18.37
N SER A 793 19.30 -0.72 18.83
CA SER A 793 20.49 0.02 19.23
C SER A 793 21.20 -0.63 20.43
N GLU A 794 20.47 -1.16 21.41
CA GLU A 794 21.06 -1.88 22.54
C GLU A 794 21.77 -3.16 22.07
N LEU A 795 21.20 -3.87 21.10
CA LEU A 795 21.84 -5.05 20.52
C LEU A 795 23.12 -4.67 19.77
N SER A 796 23.09 -3.57 19.00
CA SER A 796 24.27 -3.11 18.28
C SER A 796 25.39 -2.67 19.21
N ASP A 797 25.07 -2.01 20.31
CA ASP A 797 26.05 -1.61 21.32
C ASP A 797 26.76 -2.83 21.97
N LYS A 798 25.98 -3.88 22.29
CA LYS A 798 26.53 -5.15 22.81
C LYS A 798 27.46 -5.84 21.82
N LEU A 799 27.16 -5.80 20.53
CA LEU A 799 27.97 -6.37 19.46
C LEU A 799 29.11 -5.44 18.99
N LYS A 800 29.17 -4.20 19.48
CA LYS A 800 30.11 -3.15 19.00
C LYS A 800 30.00 -2.90 17.50
N THR A 801 28.76 -2.87 17.00
CA THR A 801 28.40 -2.59 15.63
C THR A 801 27.33 -1.50 15.54
N ILE A 802 26.66 -1.39 14.41
CA ILE A 802 25.62 -0.39 14.13
C ILE A 802 24.25 -1.05 13.89
N PRO A 803 23.13 -0.38 14.19
CA PRO A 803 21.78 -0.91 13.97
C PRO A 803 21.49 -1.36 12.54
N TYR A 804 22.14 -0.74 11.56
CA TYR A 804 22.04 -1.12 10.13
C TYR A 804 22.40 -2.59 9.91
N GLU A 805 23.50 -3.06 10.50
CA GLU A 805 24.00 -4.43 10.32
C GLU A 805 22.98 -5.43 10.88
N ILE A 806 22.45 -5.18 12.07
CA ILE A 806 21.45 -6.06 12.69
C ILE A 806 20.16 -6.12 11.87
N LEU A 807 19.64 -4.97 11.43
CA LEU A 807 18.41 -4.94 10.65
C LEU A 807 18.57 -5.65 9.29
N THR A 808 19.71 -5.42 8.60
CA THR A 808 19.96 -6.01 7.28
C THR A 808 20.39 -7.47 7.33
N SER A 809 20.83 -7.97 8.49
CA SER A 809 21.21 -9.39 8.67
C SER A 809 20.00 -10.33 8.76
N ILE A 810 18.77 -9.79 8.99
CA ILE A 810 17.57 -10.62 9.09
C ILE A 810 17.31 -11.33 7.77
N SER A 811 17.45 -12.65 7.80
CA SER A 811 17.35 -13.52 6.63
C SER A 811 15.99 -13.39 5.93
N PRO A 812 15.94 -13.48 4.58
CA PRO A 812 14.67 -13.52 3.84
C PRO A 812 13.73 -14.67 4.25
N ARG A 813 14.24 -15.73 4.87
CA ARG A 813 13.42 -16.85 5.36
C ARG A 813 12.56 -16.48 6.58
N VAL A 814 12.92 -15.43 7.33
CA VAL A 814 12.07 -14.87 8.39
C VAL A 814 10.92 -14.13 7.75
N LYS A 815 9.68 -14.56 8.02
CA LYS A 815 8.47 -13.95 7.43
C LYS A 815 8.30 -12.51 7.91
N ARG A 816 8.10 -11.57 6.98
CA ARG A 816 7.69 -10.19 7.30
C ARG A 816 6.18 -10.13 7.41
N VAL A 817 5.70 -9.52 8.48
CA VAL A 817 4.27 -9.31 8.75
C VAL A 817 4.03 -7.81 8.86
N TYR A 818 3.37 -7.24 7.88
CA TYR A 818 3.09 -5.81 7.83
C TYR A 818 1.75 -5.51 8.48
N PHE A 819 1.74 -4.49 9.32
CA PHE A 819 0.51 -4.03 9.96
C PHE A 819 0.42 -2.51 10.00
N ARG A 820 -0.79 -2.02 10.25
CA ARG A 820 -1.10 -0.61 10.51
C ARG A 820 -1.93 -0.54 11.79
N GLU A 821 -1.59 0.40 12.69
CA GLU A 821 -2.30 0.65 13.95
C GLU A 821 -3.67 1.28 13.75
#